data_5eee7dde6134664850c4a078f066ca1e
#
_entry.id   5eee7dde6134664850c4a078f066ca1e
#
_cell.length_a   1.000
_cell.length_b   1.000
_cell.length_c   1.000
_cell.angle_alpha   90.00
_cell.angle_beta   90.00
_cell.angle_gamma   90.00
#
_symmetry.space_group_name_H-M   'P 1'
#
loop_
_entity.id
_entity.type
_entity.pdbx_description
1 polymer ?
#
loop_
_entity_poly.entity_id
_entity_poly.type
_entity_poly.pdbx_seq_one_letter_code
_entity_poly.pdbx_strand_id
1 'polypeptide(L)'
;MGKSLFIAEKPSVAQEFAKALKINTKKYDGYLEGETAVVTWCVGHLVTMSYPEKYDAKYKKWSLETLPFLPDTFLYEVIPNVAKQFQTVANLLNRPDVETIYVCTDSGREGEYIYRLVEQMANVQGKQRKRVWIDSQTEEEINRGIREAKDLSEYDNLSNAAYLRAKEDYLMGINFSRLLSLKYGNAVANYLNEKYVVISVGRVMTCVLGMIVRREREIRNFVKTPFYRVIGKFNIQGRGFDGEWRAVEGTPYFQSPLLYKENGFLKREDAEKLQKSFEPLPKEVEVLKAEKKKELKHAPLLYNLAELQNECSKMFKISPDETLRIVQELYEKKLVTYPRTDARVLSTAVSKEIYKNISGLRNYPHVAEFAQEVLEMGSYKKIASTKYVNDKQITDHYAIIPTGQGLSALKSVSATAEKVYETIVRRFLSIFYPPAEYQKVGLNIQADKEQFFANFKILVSEGYLKVISNSFDKKKNEEEEMKCDEEFMKVLKTLRKGSKLSMEKTEIKEGETSPPKRYNSGSMILAMENAGQLIEDEELRAQIKGSGIGTSATRAEILKKLVNNKYIALNKKTQILTPTLLGEMIYDVVNASISPLLRADLTASWEKGLTGVSEGRITNEQYMEKLEGFITRCTARVLQANNQYSLKPHFDIAAQYYIK
;
A
#
# COMPACT_ATOMS: atom_id res chain seq x y z
N MET A 1 -20.73 43.69 7.66
CA MET A 1 -20.66 42.26 7.97
C MET A 1 -19.26 41.77 7.64
N GLY A 2 -18.61 41.07 8.59
CA GLY A 2 -17.31 40.47 8.33
C GLY A 2 -17.43 39.35 7.30
N LYS A 3 -16.34 39.13 6.56
CA LYS A 3 -16.24 38.06 5.56
C LYS A 3 -15.67 36.78 6.18
N SER A 4 -16.06 35.65 5.60
CA SER A 4 -15.43 34.35 5.84
C SER A 4 -14.38 34.08 4.78
N LEU A 5 -13.19 33.62 5.19
CA LEU A 5 -12.11 33.20 4.30
C LEU A 5 -12.03 31.68 4.28
N PHE A 6 -12.12 31.08 3.11
CA PHE A 6 -11.94 29.65 2.89
C PHE A 6 -10.59 29.43 2.23
N ILE A 7 -9.74 28.63 2.86
CA ILE A 7 -8.41 28.30 2.32
C ILE A 7 -8.30 26.83 1.99
N ALA A 8 -8.23 26.51 0.70
CA ALA A 8 -8.05 25.16 0.18
C ALA A 8 -6.58 24.82 -0.05
N GLU A 9 -6.24 23.55 -0.25
CA GLU A 9 -4.89 23.12 -0.58
C GLU A 9 -4.50 23.42 -2.03
N LYS A 10 -5.50 23.40 -2.95
CA LYS A 10 -5.29 23.57 -4.39
C LYS A 10 -6.33 24.46 -5.04
N PRO A 11 -6.00 25.09 -6.19
CA PRO A 11 -6.95 25.94 -6.92
C PRO A 11 -8.24 25.24 -7.35
N SER A 12 -8.15 23.97 -7.79
CA SER A 12 -9.31 23.17 -8.20
C SER A 12 -10.30 22.98 -7.06
N VAL A 13 -9.79 22.66 -5.87
CA VAL A 13 -10.58 22.48 -4.66
C VAL A 13 -11.25 23.79 -4.23
N ALA A 14 -10.52 24.90 -4.27
CA ALA A 14 -11.06 26.24 -3.98
C ALA A 14 -12.25 26.60 -4.87
N GLN A 15 -12.19 26.27 -6.17
CA GLN A 15 -13.29 26.49 -7.10
C GLN A 15 -14.54 25.68 -6.71
N GLU A 16 -14.36 24.45 -6.24
CA GLU A 16 -15.49 23.62 -5.80
C GLU A 16 -16.14 24.17 -4.51
N PHE A 17 -15.33 24.69 -3.58
CA PHE A 17 -15.86 25.40 -2.41
C PHE A 17 -16.66 26.64 -2.82
N ALA A 18 -16.14 27.46 -3.73
CA ALA A 18 -16.85 28.64 -4.23
C ALA A 18 -18.19 28.29 -4.89
N LYS A 19 -18.23 27.20 -5.67
CA LYS A 19 -19.48 26.70 -6.28
C LYS A 19 -20.46 26.20 -5.23
N ALA A 20 -20.01 25.41 -4.26
CA ALA A 20 -20.84 24.83 -3.20
C ALA A 20 -21.47 25.93 -2.32
N LEU A 21 -20.72 26.98 -2.05
CA LEU A 21 -21.20 28.15 -1.32
C LEU A 21 -22.17 29.02 -2.11
N LYS A 22 -22.35 28.79 -3.42
CA LYS A 22 -23.20 29.56 -4.34
C LYS A 22 -22.92 31.07 -4.33
N ILE A 23 -21.63 31.42 -4.15
CA ILE A 23 -21.20 32.81 -4.09
C ILE A 23 -20.94 33.31 -5.51
N ASN A 24 -21.52 34.47 -5.85
CA ASN A 24 -21.14 35.16 -7.07
C ASN A 24 -19.75 35.78 -6.85
N THR A 25 -18.72 35.11 -7.34
CA THR A 25 -17.33 35.51 -7.10
C THR A 25 -16.72 36.24 -8.27
N LYS A 26 -15.95 37.30 -7.97
CA LYS A 26 -15.00 37.92 -8.88
C LYS A 26 -13.64 37.22 -8.71
N LYS A 27 -12.99 36.89 -9.84
CA LYS A 27 -11.68 36.26 -9.85
C LYS A 27 -10.57 37.31 -9.74
N TYR A 28 -9.64 37.07 -8.83
CA TYR A 28 -8.41 37.83 -8.64
C TYR A 28 -7.20 36.88 -8.77
N ASP A 29 -6.00 37.47 -8.76
CA ASP A 29 -4.78 36.68 -8.78
C ASP A 29 -4.57 35.97 -7.42
N GLY A 30 -4.71 34.66 -7.41
CA GLY A 30 -4.56 33.81 -6.22
C GLY A 30 -5.81 33.66 -5.36
N TYR A 31 -6.98 34.24 -5.69
CA TYR A 31 -8.21 34.08 -4.93
C TYR A 31 -9.49 34.43 -5.72
N LEU A 32 -10.62 34.03 -5.14
CA LEU A 32 -11.96 34.38 -5.58
C LEU A 32 -12.63 35.17 -4.47
N GLU A 33 -13.35 36.26 -4.79
CA GLU A 33 -14.01 37.07 -3.78
C GLU A 33 -15.46 37.37 -4.15
N GLY A 34 -16.34 37.12 -3.20
CA GLY A 34 -17.74 37.50 -3.24
C GLY A 34 -18.08 38.54 -2.16
N GLU A 35 -19.37 38.77 -2.00
CA GLU A 35 -19.85 39.79 -1.06
C GLU A 35 -19.58 39.37 0.41
N THR A 36 -19.80 38.10 0.77
CA THR A 36 -19.72 37.59 2.14
C THR A 36 -18.52 36.66 2.38
N ALA A 37 -17.84 36.20 1.33
CA ALA A 37 -16.75 35.26 1.46
C ALA A 37 -15.63 35.51 0.44
N VAL A 38 -14.44 35.09 0.85
CA VAL A 38 -13.24 34.99 0.02
C VAL A 38 -12.78 33.53 0.01
N VAL A 39 -12.38 33.03 -1.15
CA VAL A 39 -11.85 31.68 -1.29
C VAL A 39 -10.45 31.75 -1.89
N THR A 40 -9.47 31.23 -1.19
CA THR A 40 -8.09 31.18 -1.66
C THR A 40 -7.53 29.75 -1.55
N TRP A 41 -6.30 29.56 -1.92
CA TRP A 41 -5.67 28.25 -1.95
C TRP A 41 -4.16 28.31 -1.71
N CYS A 42 -3.63 27.22 -1.20
CA CYS A 42 -2.23 26.87 -1.32
C CYS A 42 -1.95 26.26 -2.71
N VAL A 43 -0.74 25.86 -2.96
CA VAL A 43 -0.34 25.08 -4.15
C VAL A 43 0.46 23.84 -3.69
N GLY A 44 -0.05 23.18 -2.67
CA GLY A 44 0.68 22.29 -1.79
C GLY A 44 1.43 23.11 -0.72
N HIS A 45 2.65 22.72 -0.37
CA HIS A 45 3.45 23.49 0.59
C HIS A 45 3.83 24.88 0.06
N LEU A 46 3.54 25.90 0.85
CA LEU A 46 4.01 27.28 0.63
C LEU A 46 5.23 27.60 1.51
N VAL A 47 5.40 26.85 2.58
CA VAL A 47 6.44 27.04 3.62
C VAL A 47 7.16 25.72 3.85
N THR A 48 8.44 25.80 4.13
CA THR A 48 9.29 24.63 4.44
C THR A 48 10.23 24.95 5.61
N MET A 49 10.80 23.91 6.24
CA MET A 49 11.89 24.12 7.18
C MET A 49 13.14 24.62 6.47
N SER A 50 13.82 25.59 7.08
CA SER A 50 15.06 26.17 6.53
C SER A 50 16.21 25.15 6.60
N TYR A 51 17.10 25.19 5.60
CA TYR A 51 18.32 24.40 5.63
C TYR A 51 19.28 24.87 6.74
N PRO A 52 20.20 24.00 7.24
CA PRO A 52 21.09 24.32 8.34
C PRO A 52 21.93 25.59 8.18
N GLU A 53 22.30 25.96 6.96
CA GLU A 53 23.05 27.19 6.65
C GLU A 53 22.28 28.49 6.96
N LYS A 54 20.98 28.43 7.15
CA LYS A 54 20.16 29.56 7.62
C LYS A 54 20.27 29.82 9.12
N TYR A 55 20.67 28.80 9.88
CA TYR A 55 20.91 28.90 11.31
C TYR A 55 22.30 29.48 11.61
N ASP A 56 23.31 28.98 10.88
CA ASP A 56 24.69 29.46 11.00
C ASP A 56 25.46 29.11 9.71
N ALA A 57 26.23 30.04 9.18
CA ALA A 57 27.04 29.91 7.97
C ALA A 57 28.04 28.73 8.04
N LYS A 58 28.45 28.28 9.25
CA LYS A 58 29.33 27.12 9.44
C LYS A 58 28.72 25.81 8.90
N TYR A 59 27.39 25.71 8.85
CA TYR A 59 26.68 24.53 8.33
C TYR A 59 26.59 24.49 6.80
N LYS A 60 27.03 25.53 6.10
CA LYS A 60 27.05 25.55 4.62
C LYS A 60 28.06 24.54 4.07
N LYS A 61 29.25 24.45 4.71
CA LYS A 61 30.22 23.40 4.40
C LYS A 61 30.01 22.22 5.34
N TRP A 62 29.81 21.05 4.77
CA TRP A 62 29.64 19.85 5.58
C TRP A 62 30.95 19.49 6.28
N SER A 63 30.88 19.28 7.59
CA SER A 63 32.00 18.88 8.44
C SER A 63 31.51 17.93 9.53
N LEU A 64 32.33 16.95 9.89
CA LEU A 64 32.06 16.04 11.00
C LEU A 64 31.99 16.78 12.34
N GLU A 65 32.74 17.89 12.48
CA GLU A 65 32.76 18.72 13.71
C GLU A 65 31.44 19.45 13.96
N THR A 66 30.61 19.62 12.95
CA THR A 66 29.30 20.31 13.05
C THR A 66 28.13 19.35 13.24
N LEU A 67 28.41 18.05 13.49
CA LEU A 67 27.40 17.03 13.70
C LEU A 67 27.43 16.53 15.17
N PRO A 68 26.26 16.24 15.75
CA PRO A 68 24.93 16.38 15.14
C PRO A 68 24.45 17.84 15.08
N PHE A 69 23.67 18.16 14.05
CA PHE A 69 22.92 19.40 13.94
C PHE A 69 21.57 19.22 14.65
N LEU A 70 21.39 19.87 15.78
CA LEU A 70 20.19 19.81 16.65
C LEU A 70 19.84 21.24 17.08
N PRO A 71 18.98 21.96 16.33
CA PRO A 71 18.65 23.34 16.66
C PRO A 71 17.60 23.39 17.78
N ASP A 72 17.79 24.29 18.77
CA ASP A 72 16.81 24.54 19.82
C ASP A 72 15.48 25.09 19.25
N THR A 73 15.57 25.93 18.24
CA THR A 73 14.41 26.52 17.55
C THR A 73 14.47 26.22 16.07
N PHE A 74 13.36 25.68 15.52
CA PHE A 74 13.25 25.40 14.09
C PHE A 74 12.88 26.65 13.31
N LEU A 75 13.67 26.95 12.27
CA LEU A 75 13.40 28.04 11.34
C LEU A 75 12.61 27.54 10.14
N TYR A 76 11.70 28.38 9.68
CA TYR A 76 10.88 28.12 8.51
C TYR A 76 11.06 29.24 7.50
N GLU A 77 10.89 28.93 6.22
CA GLU A 77 10.97 29.91 5.15
C GLU A 77 9.92 29.66 4.08
N VAL A 78 9.50 30.73 3.41
CA VAL A 78 8.60 30.64 2.27
C VAL A 78 9.37 30.05 1.08
N ILE A 79 8.76 29.08 0.42
CA ILE A 79 9.34 28.43 -0.76
C ILE A 79 9.40 29.46 -1.91
N PRO A 80 10.59 29.78 -2.48
CA PRO A 80 10.76 30.89 -3.42
C PRO A 80 9.81 30.86 -4.63
N ASN A 81 9.61 29.68 -5.22
CA ASN A 81 8.80 29.53 -6.44
C ASN A 81 7.29 29.80 -6.21
N VAL A 82 6.83 29.81 -4.97
CA VAL A 82 5.42 30.03 -4.60
C VAL A 82 5.24 31.25 -3.70
N ALA A 83 6.28 32.07 -3.55
CA ALA A 83 6.27 33.24 -2.66
C ALA A 83 5.15 34.23 -2.97
N LYS A 84 4.81 34.41 -4.25
CA LYS A 84 3.70 35.27 -4.66
C LYS A 84 2.36 34.80 -4.12
N GLN A 85 2.09 33.48 -4.20
CA GLN A 85 0.85 32.89 -3.67
C GLN A 85 0.85 32.97 -2.14
N PHE A 86 1.98 32.70 -1.50
CA PHE A 86 2.09 32.88 -0.05
C PHE A 86 1.73 34.29 0.37
N GLN A 87 2.27 35.31 -0.30
CA GLN A 87 1.97 36.71 0.03
C GLN A 87 0.49 37.05 -0.14
N THR A 88 -0.15 36.54 -1.21
CA THR A 88 -1.60 36.67 -1.40
C THR A 88 -2.38 36.08 -0.26
N VAL A 89 -2.07 34.83 0.12
CA VAL A 89 -2.72 34.12 1.22
C VAL A 89 -2.50 34.82 2.56
N ALA A 90 -1.26 35.23 2.85
CA ALA A 90 -0.92 35.94 4.11
C ALA A 90 -1.67 37.29 4.24
N ASN A 91 -1.78 38.04 3.14
CA ASN A 91 -2.55 39.27 3.12
C ASN A 91 -4.03 39.03 3.39
N LEU A 92 -4.62 37.99 2.78
CA LEU A 92 -6.03 37.61 2.98
C LEU A 92 -6.32 37.14 4.39
N LEU A 93 -5.44 36.32 4.97
CA LEU A 93 -5.56 35.85 6.35
C LEU A 93 -5.56 37.00 7.39
N ASN A 94 -4.85 38.08 7.09
CA ASN A 94 -4.72 39.24 7.98
C ASN A 94 -5.65 40.42 7.63
N ARG A 95 -6.53 40.25 6.63
CA ARG A 95 -7.49 41.31 6.26
C ARG A 95 -8.40 41.70 7.43
N PRO A 96 -8.62 42.97 7.70
CA PRO A 96 -9.48 43.40 8.81
C PRO A 96 -10.94 42.98 8.68
N ASP A 97 -11.45 42.87 7.46
CA ASP A 97 -12.82 42.46 7.17
C ASP A 97 -13.04 40.92 7.19
N VAL A 98 -11.96 40.14 7.33
CA VAL A 98 -12.03 38.68 7.53
C VAL A 98 -12.16 38.41 9.03
N GLU A 99 -13.30 37.84 9.45
CA GLU A 99 -13.57 37.48 10.83
C GLU A 99 -13.30 35.99 11.10
N THR A 100 -13.73 35.12 10.21
CA THR A 100 -13.61 33.65 10.33
C THR A 100 -12.80 33.08 9.18
N ILE A 101 -11.85 32.21 9.52
CA ILE A 101 -11.05 31.43 8.58
C ILE A 101 -11.53 29.97 8.64
N TYR A 102 -12.00 29.47 7.50
CA TYR A 102 -12.29 28.06 7.29
C TYR A 102 -11.09 27.37 6.65
N VAL A 103 -10.50 26.44 7.38
CA VAL A 103 -9.34 25.66 6.94
C VAL A 103 -9.84 24.46 6.15
N CYS A 104 -9.71 24.51 4.84
CA CYS A 104 -10.22 23.56 3.85
C CYS A 104 -9.10 22.84 3.11
N THR A 105 -7.88 22.80 3.68
CA THR A 105 -6.82 21.92 3.20
C THR A 105 -7.22 20.45 3.37
N ASP A 106 -6.60 19.55 2.62
CA ASP A 106 -6.95 18.13 2.64
C ASP A 106 -7.11 17.62 4.08
N SER A 107 -8.13 16.81 4.30
CA SER A 107 -8.49 16.33 5.64
C SER A 107 -7.50 15.22 6.04
N GLY A 108 -6.50 15.57 6.83
CA GLY A 108 -5.44 14.67 7.25
C GLY A 108 -4.25 15.42 7.85
N ARG A 109 -3.28 14.65 8.34
CA ARG A 109 -2.08 15.16 8.99
C ARG A 109 -1.28 16.13 8.10
N GLU A 110 -1.18 15.82 6.81
CA GLU A 110 -0.44 16.65 5.84
C GLU A 110 -1.11 18.01 5.58
N GLY A 111 -2.44 17.99 5.34
CA GLY A 111 -3.19 19.22 5.13
C GLY A 111 -3.21 20.12 6.36
N GLU A 112 -3.21 19.52 7.56
CA GLU A 112 -3.06 20.25 8.82
C GLU A 112 -1.69 20.94 8.90
N TYR A 113 -0.62 20.21 8.56
CA TYR A 113 0.75 20.76 8.56
C TYR A 113 0.91 21.91 7.56
N ILE A 114 0.38 21.75 6.35
CA ILE A 114 0.43 22.80 5.30
C ILE A 114 -0.19 24.10 5.82
N TYR A 115 -1.41 24.03 6.35
CA TYR A 115 -2.10 25.24 6.82
C TYR A 115 -1.41 25.87 8.04
N ARG A 116 -1.03 25.07 9.04
CA ARG A 116 -0.41 25.60 10.29
C ARG A 116 0.90 26.32 9.99
N LEU A 117 1.70 25.84 9.05
CA LEU A 117 2.92 26.53 8.62
C LEU A 117 2.60 27.88 7.96
N VAL A 118 1.57 27.94 7.13
CA VAL A 118 1.13 29.20 6.48
C VAL A 118 0.63 30.20 7.53
N GLU A 119 -0.20 29.75 8.47
CA GLU A 119 -0.71 30.56 9.56
C GLU A 119 0.41 31.13 10.42
N GLN A 120 1.38 30.29 10.79
CA GLN A 120 2.56 30.66 11.57
C GLN A 120 3.38 31.74 10.84
N MET A 121 3.71 31.52 9.58
CA MET A 121 4.52 32.44 8.78
C MET A 121 3.80 33.74 8.43
N ALA A 122 2.47 33.71 8.31
CA ALA A 122 1.63 34.88 8.10
C ALA A 122 1.35 35.65 9.41
N ASN A 123 1.77 35.14 10.57
CA ASN A 123 1.55 35.69 11.90
C ASN A 123 0.08 36.06 12.14
N VAL A 124 -0.84 35.15 11.88
CA VAL A 124 -2.29 35.35 12.00
C VAL A 124 -2.67 35.47 13.49
N GLN A 125 -3.39 36.53 13.84
CA GLN A 125 -3.85 36.76 15.21
C GLN A 125 -5.31 37.24 15.23
N GLY A 126 -6.01 36.95 16.31
CA GLY A 126 -7.35 37.47 16.61
C GLY A 126 -8.45 37.01 15.63
N LYS A 127 -8.25 35.95 14.91
CA LYS A 127 -9.23 35.36 13.97
C LYS A 127 -9.87 34.13 14.55
N GLN A 128 -11.19 33.94 14.30
CA GLN A 128 -11.84 32.65 14.51
C GLN A 128 -11.39 31.68 13.44
N ARG A 129 -11.02 30.46 13.79
CA ARG A 129 -10.52 29.44 12.86
C ARG A 129 -11.31 28.17 13.02
N LYS A 130 -11.82 27.67 11.92
CA LYS A 130 -12.62 26.43 11.87
C LYS A 130 -12.04 25.44 10.89
N ARG A 131 -11.87 24.21 11.30
CA ARG A 131 -11.38 23.11 10.45
C ARG A 131 -12.53 22.41 9.75
N VAL A 132 -12.51 22.44 8.43
CA VAL A 132 -13.45 21.71 7.57
C VAL A 132 -12.87 20.33 7.29
N TRP A 133 -13.66 19.29 7.52
CA TRP A 133 -13.25 17.89 7.30
C TRP A 133 -14.23 17.22 6.34
N ILE A 134 -13.76 16.82 5.16
CA ILE A 134 -14.55 16.26 4.07
C ILE A 134 -13.89 15.03 3.46
N ASP A 135 -14.71 14.10 2.97
CA ASP A 135 -14.28 12.86 2.31
C ASP A 135 -14.47 12.89 0.79
N SER A 136 -15.18 13.88 0.25
CA SER A 136 -15.34 14.08 -1.19
C SER A 136 -15.55 15.55 -1.55
N GLN A 137 -15.44 15.88 -2.84
CA GLN A 137 -15.61 17.22 -3.37
C GLN A 137 -17.04 17.50 -3.87
N THR A 138 -18.01 16.69 -3.48
CA THR A 138 -19.42 16.93 -3.83
C THR A 138 -19.97 18.14 -3.09
N GLU A 139 -20.92 18.86 -3.70
CA GLU A 139 -21.53 20.05 -3.09
C GLU A 139 -22.13 19.71 -1.71
N GLU A 140 -22.81 18.56 -1.60
CA GLU A 140 -23.44 18.10 -0.36
C GLU A 140 -22.40 17.89 0.75
N GLU A 141 -21.29 17.24 0.44
CA GLU A 141 -20.22 16.96 1.39
C GLU A 141 -19.47 18.22 1.82
N ILE A 142 -19.19 19.12 0.90
CA ILE A 142 -18.57 20.43 1.22
C ILE A 142 -19.48 21.22 2.18
N ASN A 143 -20.78 21.31 1.87
CA ASN A 143 -21.73 22.03 2.72
C ASN A 143 -21.89 21.36 4.12
N ARG A 144 -21.83 20.02 4.18
CA ARG A 144 -21.78 19.28 5.44
C ARG A 144 -20.54 19.65 6.24
N GLY A 145 -19.37 19.56 5.61
CA GLY A 145 -18.09 19.85 6.26
C GLY A 145 -18.00 21.28 6.80
N ILE A 146 -18.53 22.26 6.08
CA ILE A 146 -18.57 23.68 6.53
C ILE A 146 -19.51 23.81 7.75
N ARG A 147 -20.70 23.21 7.70
CA ARG A 147 -21.68 23.28 8.80
C ARG A 147 -21.16 22.61 10.07
N GLU A 148 -20.43 21.51 9.94
CA GLU A 148 -19.90 20.70 11.04
C GLU A 148 -18.46 21.08 11.42
N ALA A 149 -17.90 22.15 10.82
CA ALA A 149 -16.54 22.57 11.06
C ALA A 149 -16.31 22.91 12.53
N LYS A 150 -15.32 22.25 13.12
CA LYS A 150 -14.90 22.41 14.50
C LYS A 150 -13.88 23.51 14.68
N ASP A 151 -13.72 23.99 15.90
CA ASP A 151 -12.63 24.91 16.21
C ASP A 151 -11.27 24.25 15.86
N LEU A 152 -10.35 25.04 15.32
CA LEU A 152 -9.06 24.52 14.87
C LEU A 152 -8.23 23.94 16.02
N SER A 153 -8.42 24.41 17.26
CA SER A 153 -7.73 23.90 18.43
C SER A 153 -8.04 22.43 18.75
N GLU A 154 -9.20 21.91 18.33
CA GLU A 154 -9.49 20.48 18.46
C GLU A 154 -8.52 19.56 17.68
N TYR A 155 -7.76 20.14 16.75
CA TYR A 155 -6.76 19.46 15.94
C TYR A 155 -5.31 19.74 16.37
N ASP A 156 -5.08 20.37 17.53
CA ASP A 156 -3.73 20.74 17.99
C ASP A 156 -2.82 19.52 18.20
N ASN A 157 -3.35 18.43 18.74
CA ASN A 157 -2.56 17.20 18.91
C ASN A 157 -2.20 16.56 17.54
N LEU A 158 -3.09 16.62 16.57
CA LEU A 158 -2.83 16.18 15.20
C LEU A 158 -1.73 17.05 14.56
N SER A 159 -1.83 18.36 14.74
CA SER A 159 -0.83 19.34 14.31
C SER A 159 0.54 19.06 14.94
N ASN A 160 0.60 18.85 16.25
CA ASN A 160 1.82 18.52 16.98
C ASN A 160 2.49 17.26 16.43
N ALA A 161 1.72 16.20 16.20
CA ALA A 161 2.24 14.96 15.58
C ALA A 161 2.76 15.21 14.15
N ALA A 162 2.11 16.10 13.37
CA ALA A 162 2.55 16.45 12.04
C ALA A 162 3.89 17.22 12.05
N TYR A 163 4.03 18.22 12.91
CA TYR A 163 5.29 18.95 13.10
C TYR A 163 6.42 18.04 13.56
N LEU A 164 6.17 17.18 14.55
CA LEU A 164 7.19 16.26 15.06
C LEU A 164 7.65 15.26 14.01
N ARG A 165 6.73 14.75 13.20
CA ARG A 165 7.10 13.88 12.08
C ARG A 165 8.00 14.58 11.07
N ALA A 166 7.66 15.82 10.71
CA ALA A 166 8.46 16.60 9.78
C ALA A 166 9.87 16.88 10.37
N LYS A 167 9.95 17.23 11.67
CA LYS A 167 11.23 17.42 12.37
C LYS A 167 12.06 16.13 12.46
N GLU A 168 11.42 15.00 12.72
CA GLU A 168 12.06 13.68 12.73
C GLU A 168 12.71 13.36 11.39
N ASP A 169 11.93 13.43 10.29
CA ASP A 169 12.42 13.15 8.95
C ASP A 169 13.53 14.14 8.53
N TYR A 170 13.40 15.42 8.91
CA TYR A 170 14.39 16.46 8.66
C TYR A 170 15.69 16.20 9.41
N LEU A 171 15.64 15.99 10.71
CA LEU A 171 16.83 15.80 11.55
C LEU A 171 17.56 14.48 11.22
N MET A 172 16.84 13.38 11.08
CA MET A 172 17.45 12.10 10.69
C MET A 172 18.05 12.20 9.29
N GLY A 173 17.32 12.79 8.33
CA GLY A 173 17.77 12.95 6.95
C GLY A 173 19.05 13.77 6.86
N ILE A 174 19.10 14.94 7.47
CA ILE A 174 20.26 15.84 7.41
C ILE A 174 21.46 15.24 8.15
N ASN A 175 21.28 14.85 9.42
CA ASN A 175 22.38 14.38 10.23
C ASN A 175 23.01 13.11 9.66
N PHE A 176 22.20 12.10 9.38
CA PHE A 176 22.73 10.82 8.93
C PHE A 176 23.23 10.87 7.48
N SER A 177 22.58 11.64 6.59
CA SER A 177 23.10 11.79 5.23
C SER A 177 24.45 12.50 5.20
N ARG A 178 24.61 13.60 5.94
CA ARG A 178 25.90 14.30 6.04
C ARG A 178 26.97 13.41 6.67
N LEU A 179 26.65 12.77 7.80
CA LEU A 179 27.56 11.89 8.53
C LEU A 179 28.07 10.75 7.65
N LEU A 180 27.18 10.01 7.00
CA LEU A 180 27.55 8.87 6.15
C LEU A 180 28.28 9.32 4.87
N SER A 181 27.89 10.44 4.28
CA SER A 181 28.60 11.00 3.12
C SER A 181 30.02 11.39 3.44
N LEU A 182 30.24 12.05 4.58
CA LEU A 182 31.57 12.46 5.01
C LEU A 182 32.45 11.29 5.43
N LYS A 183 31.87 10.27 6.08
CA LYS A 183 32.62 9.11 6.59
C LYS A 183 32.88 8.05 5.54
N TYR A 184 31.91 7.76 4.68
CA TYR A 184 31.94 6.63 3.74
C TYR A 184 31.87 7.05 2.26
N GLY A 185 31.46 8.29 1.97
CA GLY A 185 31.25 8.76 0.60
C GLY A 185 32.47 8.61 -0.30
N ASN A 186 33.68 8.90 0.20
CA ASN A 186 34.91 8.73 -0.55
C ASN A 186 35.23 7.25 -0.84
N ALA A 187 34.99 6.34 0.10
CA ALA A 187 35.21 4.92 -0.12
C ALA A 187 34.26 4.36 -1.20
N VAL A 188 33.01 4.79 -1.20
CA VAL A 188 32.03 4.44 -2.24
C VAL A 188 32.41 5.06 -3.58
N ALA A 189 32.78 6.35 -3.60
CA ALA A 189 33.17 7.07 -4.82
C ALA A 189 34.40 6.44 -5.48
N ASN A 190 35.45 6.15 -4.70
CA ASN A 190 36.66 5.50 -5.19
C ASN A 190 36.37 4.12 -5.79
N TYR A 191 35.46 3.36 -5.16
CA TYR A 191 35.08 2.04 -5.68
C TYR A 191 34.36 2.14 -7.03
N LEU A 192 33.47 3.15 -7.18
CA LEU A 192 32.71 3.39 -8.42
C LEU A 192 33.50 4.21 -9.48
N ASN A 193 34.70 4.63 -9.17
CA ASN A 193 35.50 5.55 -10.00
C ASN A 193 34.77 6.89 -10.25
N GLU A 194 34.09 7.38 -9.24
CA GLU A 194 33.36 8.67 -9.22
C GLU A 194 34.17 9.70 -8.41
N LYS A 195 33.94 10.99 -8.65
CA LYS A 195 34.63 12.06 -7.92
C LYS A 195 34.09 12.19 -6.47
N TYR A 196 32.81 12.01 -6.30
CA TYR A 196 32.11 12.16 -5.03
C TYR A 196 30.77 11.45 -5.06
N VAL A 197 30.41 10.81 -3.95
CA VAL A 197 29.07 10.19 -3.76
C VAL A 197 28.43 10.76 -2.51
N VAL A 198 27.26 11.35 -2.69
CA VAL A 198 26.39 11.75 -1.58
C VAL A 198 25.57 10.54 -1.15
N ILE A 199 25.67 10.19 0.12
CA ILE A 199 24.85 9.12 0.72
C ILE A 199 23.60 9.76 1.30
N SER A 200 22.47 9.59 0.63
CA SER A 200 21.17 10.05 1.10
C SER A 200 20.47 8.92 1.84
N VAL A 201 20.14 9.15 3.08
CA VAL A 201 19.40 8.22 3.93
C VAL A 201 18.20 8.91 4.59
N GLY A 202 17.23 8.12 4.97
CA GLY A 202 16.04 8.58 5.67
C GLY A 202 15.32 7.39 6.27
N ARG A 203 14.57 7.60 7.31
CA ARG A 203 13.92 6.57 8.12
C ARG A 203 13.20 5.50 7.29
N VAL A 204 12.23 5.91 6.48
CA VAL A 204 11.44 4.96 5.67
C VAL A 204 12.16 4.55 4.39
N MET A 205 12.78 5.51 3.71
CA MET A 205 13.47 5.26 2.44
C MET A 205 14.58 4.20 2.57
N THR A 206 15.37 4.27 3.62
CA THR A 206 16.46 3.32 3.88
C THR A 206 15.95 1.93 4.25
N CYS A 207 14.86 1.86 5.01
CA CYS A 207 14.19 0.60 5.32
C CYS A 207 13.69 -0.09 4.03
N VAL A 208 13.06 0.65 3.12
CA VAL A 208 12.57 0.13 1.84
C VAL A 208 13.73 -0.36 0.95
N LEU A 209 14.83 0.40 0.88
CA LEU A 209 16.04 -0.06 0.22
C LEU A 209 16.51 -1.41 0.80
N GLY A 210 16.52 -1.51 2.13
CA GLY A 210 16.88 -2.75 2.83
C GLY A 210 15.99 -3.94 2.44
N MET A 211 14.69 -3.74 2.29
CA MET A 211 13.77 -4.79 1.85
C MET A 211 14.08 -5.26 0.43
N ILE A 212 14.35 -4.34 -0.49
CA ILE A 212 14.63 -4.65 -1.90
C ILE A 212 15.99 -5.38 -2.02
N VAL A 213 17.04 -4.90 -1.35
CA VAL A 213 18.39 -5.51 -1.38
C VAL A 213 18.36 -6.91 -0.76
N ARG A 214 17.73 -7.08 0.41
CA ARG A 214 17.61 -8.41 1.04
C ARG A 214 16.89 -9.41 0.14
N ARG A 215 15.79 -8.99 -0.51
CA ARG A 215 15.05 -9.83 -1.46
C ARG A 215 15.93 -10.24 -2.65
N GLU A 216 16.70 -9.34 -3.21
CA GLU A 216 17.60 -9.67 -4.33
C GLU A 216 18.71 -10.65 -3.90
N ARG A 217 19.31 -10.42 -2.72
CA ARG A 217 20.32 -11.33 -2.15
C ARG A 217 19.73 -12.71 -1.81
N GLU A 218 18.52 -12.75 -1.30
CA GLU A 218 17.78 -13.99 -1.07
C GLU A 218 17.57 -14.78 -2.38
N ILE A 219 17.19 -14.10 -3.45
CA ILE A 219 17.03 -14.72 -4.78
C ILE A 219 18.35 -15.28 -5.31
N ARG A 220 19.45 -14.52 -5.18
CA ARG A 220 20.78 -14.93 -5.64
C ARG A 220 21.34 -16.12 -4.87
N ASN A 221 21.09 -16.16 -3.57
CA ASN A 221 21.57 -17.22 -2.67
C ASN A 221 20.64 -18.43 -2.63
N PHE A 222 19.51 -18.37 -3.34
CA PHE A 222 18.53 -19.45 -3.31
C PHE A 222 19.07 -20.68 -4.03
N VAL A 223 19.09 -21.80 -3.30
CA VAL A 223 19.46 -23.11 -3.85
C VAL A 223 18.20 -23.83 -4.30
N LYS A 224 18.08 -24.02 -5.60
CA LYS A 224 16.99 -24.79 -6.18
C LYS A 224 17.08 -26.24 -5.78
N THR A 225 16.01 -26.77 -5.26
CA THR A 225 15.90 -28.17 -4.83
C THR A 225 14.91 -28.88 -5.74
N PRO A 226 15.33 -29.91 -6.50
CA PRO A 226 14.40 -30.75 -7.25
C PRO A 226 13.58 -31.60 -6.30
N PHE A 227 12.36 -31.92 -6.71
CA PHE A 227 11.50 -32.86 -6.00
C PHE A 227 10.63 -33.63 -6.98
N TYR A 228 10.28 -34.86 -6.60
CA TYR A 228 9.58 -35.80 -7.44
C TYR A 228 8.28 -36.24 -6.78
N ARG A 229 7.14 -35.90 -7.41
CA ARG A 229 5.80 -36.21 -6.91
C ARG A 229 5.26 -37.43 -7.67
N VAL A 230 4.60 -38.31 -6.93
CA VAL A 230 3.93 -39.48 -7.53
C VAL A 230 2.45 -39.16 -7.69
N ILE A 231 1.98 -39.22 -8.94
CA ILE A 231 0.60 -38.95 -9.33
C ILE A 231 -0.06 -40.26 -9.75
N GLY A 232 -1.14 -40.64 -9.07
CA GLY A 232 -2.00 -41.75 -9.48
C GLY A 232 -3.04 -41.26 -10.49
N LYS A 233 -3.24 -42.00 -11.56
CA LYS A 233 -4.33 -41.80 -12.53
C LYS A 233 -5.46 -42.73 -12.17
N PHE A 234 -6.57 -42.18 -11.77
CA PHE A 234 -7.76 -42.88 -11.33
C PHE A 234 -8.89 -42.77 -12.35
N ASN A 235 -9.74 -43.77 -12.38
CA ASN A 235 -10.91 -43.81 -13.23
C ASN A 235 -12.16 -44.15 -12.41
N ILE A 236 -13.24 -43.45 -12.71
CA ILE A 236 -14.58 -43.73 -12.23
C ILE A 236 -15.59 -43.55 -13.33
N GLN A 237 -16.36 -44.59 -13.66
CA GLN A 237 -17.41 -44.56 -14.70
C GLN A 237 -16.91 -44.00 -16.06
N GLY A 238 -15.67 -44.36 -16.44
CA GLY A 238 -15.07 -43.94 -17.71
C GLY A 238 -14.46 -42.53 -17.67
N ARG A 239 -14.50 -41.84 -16.56
CA ARG A 239 -13.86 -40.51 -16.34
C ARG A 239 -12.61 -40.61 -15.52
N GLY A 240 -11.49 -40.16 -16.11
CA GLY A 240 -10.18 -40.17 -15.47
C GLY A 240 -9.92 -38.91 -14.67
N PHE A 241 -9.16 -39.02 -13.58
CA PHE A 241 -8.65 -37.89 -12.81
C PHE A 241 -7.33 -38.21 -12.12
N ASP A 242 -6.63 -37.17 -11.69
CA ASP A 242 -5.35 -37.27 -11.02
C ASP A 242 -5.52 -37.20 -9.49
N GLY A 243 -4.80 -38.07 -8.78
CA GLY A 243 -4.61 -37.98 -7.33
C GLY A 243 -3.14 -37.87 -7.00
N GLU A 244 -2.78 -36.97 -6.10
CA GLU A 244 -1.41 -36.76 -5.65
C GLU A 244 -1.13 -37.60 -4.41
N TRP A 245 -0.07 -38.42 -4.46
CA TRP A 245 0.40 -39.14 -3.28
C TRP A 245 0.90 -38.19 -2.19
N ARG A 246 0.62 -38.51 -0.93
CA ARG A 246 1.16 -37.80 0.23
C ARG A 246 1.50 -38.77 1.36
N ALA A 247 2.64 -38.51 1.99
CA ALA A 247 3.04 -39.16 3.22
C ALA A 247 2.29 -38.55 4.40
N VAL A 248 1.30 -39.27 4.90
CA VAL A 248 0.49 -38.85 6.06
C VAL A 248 0.69 -39.77 7.23
N GLU A 249 0.25 -39.39 8.42
CA GLU A 249 0.33 -40.21 9.62
C GLU A 249 -0.26 -41.61 9.38
N GLY A 250 0.49 -42.64 9.77
CA GLY A 250 0.14 -44.03 9.56
C GLY A 250 0.58 -44.63 8.22
N THR A 251 1.24 -43.84 7.32
CA THR A 251 1.85 -44.36 6.09
C THR A 251 3.37 -44.57 6.23
N PRO A 252 3.97 -45.48 5.43
CA PRO A 252 5.40 -45.85 5.55
C PRO A 252 6.37 -44.68 5.43
N TYR A 253 6.06 -43.67 4.65
CA TYR A 253 6.94 -42.52 4.40
C TYR A 253 6.65 -41.31 5.27
N PHE A 254 5.75 -41.41 6.27
CA PHE A 254 5.43 -40.27 7.14
C PHE A 254 6.69 -39.76 7.86
N GLN A 255 6.97 -38.46 7.75
CA GLN A 255 8.17 -37.78 8.29
C GLN A 255 9.51 -38.37 7.82
N SER A 256 9.53 -39.04 6.69
CA SER A 256 10.75 -39.62 6.13
C SER A 256 11.74 -38.54 5.68
N PRO A 257 13.06 -38.71 5.97
CA PRO A 257 14.11 -37.82 5.49
C PRO A 257 14.32 -37.88 3.96
N LEU A 258 13.69 -38.84 3.27
CA LEU A 258 13.70 -38.96 1.82
C LEU A 258 12.81 -37.88 1.13
N LEU A 259 11.98 -37.18 1.91
CA LEU A 259 11.01 -36.24 1.39
C LEU A 259 11.46 -34.80 1.54
N TYR A 260 11.22 -33.99 0.52
CA TYR A 260 11.29 -32.51 0.59
C TYR A 260 10.13 -31.96 1.43
N LYS A 261 8.92 -32.45 1.14
CA LYS A 261 7.68 -32.20 1.86
C LYS A 261 6.83 -33.48 1.79
N GLU A 262 5.71 -33.51 2.45
CA GLU A 262 4.80 -34.64 2.50
C GLU A 262 4.43 -35.30 1.15
N ASN A 263 4.62 -34.59 0.02
CA ASN A 263 4.22 -35.01 -1.31
C ASN A 263 5.35 -35.08 -2.35
N GLY A 264 6.59 -34.95 -1.94
CA GLY A 264 7.70 -34.91 -2.91
C GLY A 264 8.98 -35.58 -2.40
N PHE A 265 9.53 -36.51 -3.15
CA PHE A 265 10.81 -37.13 -2.86
C PHE A 265 11.97 -36.23 -3.28
N LEU A 266 13.08 -36.26 -2.52
CA LEU A 266 14.32 -35.56 -2.87
C LEU A 266 15.07 -36.20 -4.04
N LYS A 267 14.88 -37.52 -4.24
CA LYS A 267 15.51 -38.30 -5.30
C LYS A 267 14.48 -39.00 -6.15
N ARG A 268 14.72 -39.07 -7.46
CA ARG A 268 13.82 -39.73 -8.42
C ARG A 268 13.72 -41.23 -8.15
N GLU A 269 14.85 -41.87 -7.78
CA GLU A 269 14.88 -43.32 -7.51
C GLU A 269 13.96 -43.73 -6.37
N ASP A 270 13.78 -42.90 -5.36
CA ASP A 270 12.88 -43.18 -4.24
C ASP A 270 11.41 -43.03 -4.66
N ALA A 271 11.10 -42.07 -5.53
CA ALA A 271 9.78 -41.96 -6.15
C ALA A 271 9.48 -43.16 -7.08
N GLU A 272 10.48 -43.65 -7.82
CA GLU A 272 10.36 -44.84 -8.66
C GLU A 272 10.14 -46.11 -7.83
N LYS A 273 10.78 -46.25 -6.68
CA LYS A 273 10.52 -47.38 -5.73
C LYS A 273 9.05 -47.36 -5.29
N LEU A 274 8.55 -46.20 -4.88
CA LEU A 274 7.14 -46.07 -4.51
C LEU A 274 6.24 -46.35 -5.70
N GLN A 275 6.54 -45.85 -6.89
CA GLN A 275 5.77 -46.09 -8.09
C GLN A 275 5.65 -47.59 -8.39
N LYS A 276 6.77 -48.31 -8.39
CA LYS A 276 6.82 -49.76 -8.61
C LYS A 276 6.06 -50.57 -7.57
N SER A 277 5.93 -50.07 -6.33
CA SER A 277 5.19 -50.77 -5.28
C SER A 277 3.69 -50.92 -5.56
N PHE A 278 3.16 -50.11 -6.49
CA PHE A 278 1.74 -50.19 -6.90
C PHE A 278 1.46 -51.22 -8.00
N GLU A 279 2.48 -51.82 -8.58
CA GLU A 279 2.29 -52.85 -9.61
C GLU A 279 1.76 -54.20 -9.03
N PRO A 280 0.91 -54.94 -9.79
CA PRO A 280 0.45 -54.67 -11.13
C PRO A 280 -0.69 -53.66 -11.19
N LEU A 281 -0.74 -52.86 -12.30
CA LEU A 281 -1.81 -51.96 -12.61
C LEU A 281 -2.51 -52.40 -13.92
N PRO A 282 -3.82 -52.13 -14.15
CA PRO A 282 -4.72 -51.41 -13.23
C PRO A 282 -5.14 -52.24 -12.01
N LYS A 283 -5.48 -51.56 -10.92
CA LYS A 283 -6.02 -52.24 -9.72
C LYS A 283 -7.16 -51.44 -9.09
N GLU A 284 -8.01 -52.18 -8.34
CA GLU A 284 -9.06 -51.56 -7.56
C GLU A 284 -8.48 -50.94 -6.28
N VAL A 285 -8.91 -49.73 -5.96
CA VAL A 285 -8.54 -48.97 -4.78
C VAL A 285 -9.79 -48.38 -4.12
N GLU A 286 -9.66 -47.99 -2.85
CA GLU A 286 -10.80 -47.61 -2.03
C GLU A 286 -10.73 -46.15 -1.57
N VAL A 287 -11.87 -45.44 -1.60
CA VAL A 287 -12.00 -44.12 -1.01
C VAL A 287 -12.08 -44.25 0.51
N LEU A 288 -11.07 -43.73 1.20
CA LEU A 288 -11.06 -43.66 2.68
C LEU A 288 -11.96 -42.53 3.19
N LYS A 289 -11.97 -41.42 2.50
CA LYS A 289 -12.73 -40.23 2.89
C LYS A 289 -13.15 -39.42 1.65
N ALA A 290 -14.41 -39.03 1.63
CA ALA A 290 -14.95 -38.09 0.64
C ALA A 290 -15.54 -36.90 1.39
N GLU A 291 -14.87 -35.77 1.33
CA GLU A 291 -15.34 -34.51 1.91
C GLU A 291 -16.07 -33.68 0.87
N LYS A 292 -17.28 -33.25 1.19
CA LYS A 292 -18.12 -32.41 0.33
C LYS A 292 -18.36 -31.10 1.06
N LYS A 293 -17.92 -30.00 0.48
CA LYS A 293 -18.04 -28.68 1.11
C LYS A 293 -18.58 -27.66 0.11
N LYS A 294 -19.49 -26.83 0.60
CA LYS A 294 -19.87 -25.58 -0.06
C LYS A 294 -18.92 -24.48 0.41
N GLU A 295 -18.25 -23.82 -0.51
CA GLU A 295 -17.39 -22.67 -0.23
C GLU A 295 -18.05 -21.42 -0.75
N LEU A 296 -18.26 -20.46 0.15
CA LEU A 296 -18.74 -19.11 -0.20
C LEU A 296 -17.55 -18.17 -0.22
N LYS A 297 -17.27 -17.59 -1.38
CA LYS A 297 -16.22 -16.58 -1.54
C LYS A 297 -16.88 -15.20 -1.67
N HIS A 298 -16.76 -14.41 -0.61
CA HIS A 298 -17.26 -13.04 -0.61
C HIS A 298 -16.37 -12.11 -1.45
N ALA A 299 -16.96 -11.03 -1.96
CA ALA A 299 -16.21 -9.98 -2.63
C ALA A 299 -15.05 -9.47 -1.75
N PRO A 300 -13.91 -9.09 -2.36
CA PRO A 300 -12.82 -8.49 -1.60
C PRO A 300 -13.25 -7.17 -0.97
N LEU A 301 -12.51 -6.73 0.06
CA LEU A 301 -12.71 -5.40 0.62
C LEU A 301 -12.50 -4.32 -0.43
N LEU A 302 -13.01 -3.13 -0.18
CA LEU A 302 -12.85 -1.96 -1.05
C LEU A 302 -11.37 -1.58 -1.21
N TYR A 303 -11.09 -0.68 -2.14
CA TYR A 303 -9.75 -0.16 -2.31
C TYR A 303 -9.42 0.91 -1.27
N ASN A 304 -8.25 0.75 -0.65
CA ASN A 304 -7.46 1.85 -0.18
C ASN A 304 -6.43 2.24 -1.27
N LEU A 305 -5.59 3.22 -1.00
CA LEU A 305 -4.61 3.67 -2.00
C LEU A 305 -3.59 2.58 -2.34
N ALA A 306 -3.08 1.84 -1.36
CA ALA A 306 -2.05 0.81 -1.58
C ALA A 306 -2.55 -0.35 -2.44
N GLU A 307 -3.75 -0.86 -2.16
CA GLU A 307 -4.37 -1.91 -2.97
C GLU A 307 -4.67 -1.43 -4.40
N LEU A 308 -5.15 -0.19 -4.56
CA LEU A 308 -5.39 0.39 -5.87
C LEU A 308 -4.09 0.54 -6.66
N GLN A 309 -3.01 1.03 -6.04
CA GLN A 309 -1.69 1.15 -6.66
C GLN A 309 -1.14 -0.21 -7.10
N ASN A 310 -1.30 -1.25 -6.27
CA ASN A 310 -0.90 -2.60 -6.63
C ASN A 310 -1.71 -3.16 -7.81
N GLU A 311 -3.02 -2.95 -7.82
CA GLU A 311 -3.88 -3.40 -8.90
C GLU A 311 -3.54 -2.68 -10.21
N CYS A 312 -3.40 -1.36 -10.21
CA CYS A 312 -3.02 -0.57 -11.37
C CYS A 312 -1.62 -0.94 -11.90
N SER A 313 -0.67 -1.22 -11.00
CA SER A 313 0.66 -1.72 -11.39
C SER A 313 0.58 -3.06 -12.13
N LYS A 314 -0.29 -3.96 -11.68
CA LYS A 314 -0.50 -5.26 -12.33
C LYS A 314 -1.22 -5.16 -13.67
N MET A 315 -2.31 -4.39 -13.72
CA MET A 315 -3.20 -4.32 -14.88
C MET A 315 -2.66 -3.38 -15.96
N PHE A 316 -2.24 -2.18 -15.57
CA PHE A 316 -1.90 -1.09 -16.49
C PHE A 316 -0.41 -0.83 -16.63
N LYS A 317 0.43 -1.49 -15.81
CA LYS A 317 1.90 -1.28 -15.78
C LYS A 317 2.28 0.18 -15.51
N ILE A 318 1.48 0.89 -14.71
CA ILE A 318 1.75 2.24 -14.25
C ILE A 318 2.35 2.22 -12.83
N SER A 319 3.13 3.26 -12.52
CA SER A 319 3.75 3.39 -11.21
C SER A 319 2.75 3.79 -10.12
N PRO A 320 3.06 3.54 -8.84
CA PRO A 320 2.24 4.03 -7.73
C PRO A 320 2.07 5.56 -7.72
N ASP A 321 3.10 6.32 -8.11
CA ASP A 321 3.04 7.77 -8.24
C ASP A 321 2.05 8.21 -9.33
N GLU A 322 2.07 7.55 -10.48
CA GLU A 322 1.13 7.80 -11.56
C GLU A 322 -0.30 7.42 -11.16
N THR A 323 -0.48 6.30 -10.48
CA THR A 323 -1.80 5.90 -9.94
C THR A 323 -2.34 6.94 -8.97
N LEU A 324 -1.50 7.45 -8.04
CA LEU A 324 -1.91 8.49 -7.12
C LEU A 324 -2.30 9.78 -7.86
N ARG A 325 -1.53 10.19 -8.88
CA ARG A 325 -1.87 11.36 -9.70
C ARG A 325 -3.21 11.20 -10.40
N ILE A 326 -3.47 10.04 -10.97
CA ILE A 326 -4.75 9.73 -11.64
C ILE A 326 -5.91 9.77 -10.65
N VAL A 327 -5.80 9.06 -9.52
CA VAL A 327 -6.92 9.00 -8.58
C VAL A 327 -7.15 10.33 -7.87
N GLN A 328 -6.11 11.16 -7.70
CA GLN A 328 -6.23 12.53 -7.23
C GLN A 328 -7.00 13.40 -8.25
N GLU A 329 -6.73 13.24 -9.54
CA GLU A 329 -7.49 13.92 -10.61
C GLU A 329 -8.97 13.48 -10.57
N LEU A 330 -9.25 12.18 -10.42
CA LEU A 330 -10.62 11.68 -10.31
C LEU A 330 -11.35 12.25 -9.08
N TYR A 331 -10.65 12.40 -7.96
CA TYR A 331 -11.18 13.03 -6.75
C TYR A 331 -11.50 14.51 -6.99
N GLU A 332 -10.58 15.26 -7.56
CA GLU A 332 -10.79 16.70 -7.88
C GLU A 332 -11.91 16.92 -8.89
N LYS A 333 -12.19 15.93 -9.73
CA LYS A 333 -13.33 15.91 -10.67
C LYS A 333 -14.61 15.32 -10.05
N LYS A 334 -14.66 15.11 -8.75
CA LYS A 334 -15.81 14.59 -7.98
C LYS A 334 -16.21 13.15 -8.30
N LEU A 335 -15.41 12.42 -9.02
CA LEU A 335 -15.72 11.07 -9.45
C LEU A 335 -15.56 10.03 -8.34
N VAL A 336 -14.57 10.23 -7.45
CA VAL A 336 -14.28 9.35 -6.34
C VAL A 336 -14.07 10.10 -5.03
N THR A 337 -14.07 9.39 -3.91
CA THR A 337 -13.75 9.92 -2.59
C THR A 337 -12.26 10.14 -2.39
N TYR A 338 -11.86 10.73 -1.28
CA TYR A 338 -10.48 11.10 -1.00
C TYR A 338 -9.52 9.91 -1.11
N PRO A 339 -8.45 10.01 -1.92
CA PRO A 339 -7.68 8.83 -2.29
C PRO A 339 -6.60 8.42 -1.27
N ARG A 340 -6.13 9.33 -0.41
CA ARG A 340 -5.05 9.02 0.54
C ARG A 340 -5.60 8.43 1.82
N THR A 341 -6.13 7.24 1.71
CA THR A 341 -6.70 6.47 2.83
C THR A 341 -6.04 5.09 2.94
N ASP A 342 -5.86 4.62 4.16
CA ASP A 342 -5.45 3.26 4.46
C ASP A 342 -6.66 2.34 4.77
N ALA A 343 -7.88 2.91 4.90
CA ALA A 343 -9.09 2.14 5.16
C ALA A 343 -9.62 1.44 3.90
N ARG A 344 -10.15 0.22 4.10
CA ARG A 344 -10.74 -0.62 3.06
C ARG A 344 -12.23 -0.90 3.30
N VAL A 345 -12.85 -0.12 4.16
CA VAL A 345 -14.22 -0.27 4.61
C VAL A 345 -14.96 1.07 4.55
N LEU A 346 -16.27 1.02 4.61
CA LEU A 346 -17.16 2.19 4.73
C LEU A 346 -17.39 2.53 6.21
N SER A 347 -17.73 3.78 6.48
CA SER A 347 -18.26 4.20 7.77
C SER A 347 -19.77 3.89 7.88
N THR A 348 -20.24 3.77 9.10
CA THR A 348 -21.67 3.62 9.38
C THR A 348 -22.47 4.80 8.82
N ALA A 349 -21.94 6.02 8.89
CA ALA A 349 -22.58 7.21 8.34
C ALA A 349 -22.78 7.11 6.83
N VAL A 350 -21.70 6.80 6.08
CA VAL A 350 -21.76 6.66 4.62
C VAL A 350 -22.66 5.51 4.19
N SER A 351 -22.69 4.41 4.93
CA SER A 351 -23.54 3.26 4.60
C SER A 351 -25.04 3.59 4.56
N LYS A 352 -25.49 4.57 5.35
CA LYS A 352 -26.89 5.01 5.38
C LYS A 352 -27.32 5.76 4.10
N GLU A 353 -26.37 6.41 3.44
CA GLU A 353 -26.62 7.24 2.24
C GLU A 353 -26.09 6.60 0.96
N ILE A 354 -25.51 5.41 1.05
CA ILE A 354 -24.78 4.73 -0.05
C ILE A 354 -25.63 4.52 -1.30
N TYR A 355 -26.96 4.50 -1.15
CA TYR A 355 -27.87 4.39 -2.26
C TYR A 355 -27.72 5.52 -3.28
N LYS A 356 -27.31 6.72 -2.85
CA LYS A 356 -27.07 7.88 -3.73
C LYS A 356 -25.91 7.60 -4.69
N ASN A 357 -24.83 7.02 -4.16
CA ASN A 357 -23.65 6.63 -4.95
C ASN A 357 -24.05 5.61 -6.01
N ILE A 358 -24.78 4.56 -5.62
CA ILE A 358 -25.23 3.49 -6.53
C ILE A 358 -26.19 4.06 -7.58
N SER A 359 -27.16 4.88 -7.18
CA SER A 359 -28.13 5.47 -8.08
C SER A 359 -27.48 6.35 -9.16
N GLY A 360 -26.43 7.12 -8.79
CA GLY A 360 -25.68 7.92 -9.74
C GLY A 360 -24.97 7.09 -10.82
N LEU A 361 -24.50 5.90 -10.46
CA LEU A 361 -23.79 4.99 -11.38
C LEU A 361 -24.67 4.39 -12.48
N ARG A 362 -25.99 4.48 -12.42
CA ARG A 362 -26.91 4.13 -13.52
C ARG A 362 -26.63 4.96 -14.78
N ASN A 363 -26.02 6.11 -14.64
CA ASN A 363 -25.64 6.98 -15.74
C ASN A 363 -24.24 6.66 -16.31
N TYR A 364 -23.55 5.64 -15.79
CA TYR A 364 -22.27 5.18 -16.31
C TYR A 364 -22.46 3.89 -17.12
N PRO A 365 -22.35 3.94 -18.48
CA PRO A 365 -22.77 2.84 -19.34
C PRO A 365 -22.13 1.49 -19.03
N HIS A 366 -20.84 1.47 -18.62
CA HIS A 366 -20.11 0.23 -18.34
C HIS A 366 -20.64 -0.57 -17.15
N VAL A 367 -21.44 0.04 -16.28
CA VAL A 367 -21.95 -0.60 -15.06
C VAL A 367 -23.41 -0.27 -14.76
N ALA A 368 -24.10 0.44 -15.65
CA ALA A 368 -25.48 0.90 -15.44
C ALA A 368 -26.44 -0.25 -15.06
N GLU A 369 -26.33 -1.37 -15.74
CA GLU A 369 -27.12 -2.58 -15.48
C GLU A 369 -26.84 -3.13 -14.07
N PHE A 370 -25.57 -3.24 -13.67
CA PHE A 370 -25.21 -3.73 -12.34
C PHE A 370 -25.66 -2.80 -11.23
N ALA A 371 -25.56 -1.49 -11.42
CA ALA A 371 -26.06 -0.51 -10.47
C ALA A 371 -27.59 -0.61 -10.30
N GLN A 372 -28.31 -0.77 -11.39
CA GLN A 372 -29.75 -0.96 -11.35
C GLN A 372 -30.14 -2.26 -10.63
N GLU A 373 -29.46 -3.35 -10.92
CA GLU A 373 -29.67 -4.65 -10.27
C GLU A 373 -29.45 -4.57 -8.73
N VAL A 374 -28.41 -3.88 -8.27
CA VAL A 374 -28.15 -3.66 -6.84
C VAL A 374 -29.30 -2.90 -6.18
N LEU A 375 -29.85 -1.90 -6.85
CA LEU A 375 -31.00 -1.13 -6.32
C LEU A 375 -32.25 -1.99 -6.22
N GLU A 376 -32.51 -2.84 -7.22
CA GLU A 376 -33.64 -3.77 -7.25
C GLU A 376 -33.52 -4.86 -6.18
N MET A 377 -32.33 -5.45 -6.01
CA MET A 377 -32.06 -6.41 -4.93
C MET A 377 -32.20 -5.78 -3.54
N GLY A 378 -31.99 -4.47 -3.40
CA GLY A 378 -32.03 -3.78 -2.13
C GLY A 378 -30.95 -4.21 -1.14
N SER A 379 -29.90 -4.89 -1.58
CA SER A 379 -28.82 -5.43 -0.75
C SER A 379 -28.03 -4.35 0.00
N TYR A 380 -27.95 -3.15 -0.56
CA TYR A 380 -27.31 -1.98 0.06
C TYR A 380 -27.95 -1.60 1.41
N LYS A 381 -29.25 -1.90 1.63
CA LYS A 381 -29.95 -1.61 2.89
C LYS A 381 -29.37 -2.38 4.08
N LYS A 382 -28.72 -3.51 3.84
CA LYS A 382 -28.12 -4.38 4.85
C LYS A 382 -26.61 -4.26 4.94
N ILE A 383 -25.98 -3.38 4.16
CA ILE A 383 -24.52 -3.29 4.06
C ILE A 383 -23.86 -2.96 5.41
N ALA A 384 -24.52 -2.19 6.26
CA ALA A 384 -24.03 -1.80 7.58
C ALA A 384 -23.76 -2.99 8.52
N SER A 385 -24.43 -4.13 8.31
CA SER A 385 -24.22 -5.35 9.10
C SER A 385 -23.17 -6.30 8.54
N THR A 386 -22.44 -5.89 7.51
CA THR A 386 -21.45 -6.70 6.83
C THR A 386 -20.02 -6.29 7.20
N LYS A 387 -19.04 -7.12 6.82
CA LYS A 387 -17.60 -6.82 6.98
C LYS A 387 -17.13 -5.56 6.22
N TYR A 388 -17.94 -5.01 5.33
CA TYR A 388 -17.61 -3.84 4.51
C TYR A 388 -17.85 -2.50 5.21
N VAL A 389 -18.47 -2.53 6.40
CA VAL A 389 -18.72 -1.34 7.24
C VAL A 389 -18.08 -1.56 8.61
N ASN A 390 -17.12 -0.71 8.99
CA ASN A 390 -16.45 -0.85 10.27
C ASN A 390 -15.73 0.45 10.68
N ASP A 391 -16.38 1.27 11.48
CA ASP A 391 -15.83 2.55 11.95
C ASP A 391 -14.49 2.41 12.70
N LYS A 392 -14.25 1.27 13.37
CA LYS A 392 -13.00 1.03 14.11
C LYS A 392 -11.78 0.85 13.21
N GLN A 393 -11.96 0.58 11.92
CA GLN A 393 -10.90 0.44 10.93
C GLN A 393 -10.67 1.72 10.12
N ILE A 394 -11.32 2.81 10.49
CA ILE A 394 -11.19 4.12 9.85
C ILE A 394 -10.47 5.05 10.81
N THR A 395 -9.36 5.63 10.37
CA THR A 395 -8.64 6.67 11.10
C THR A 395 -9.12 8.05 10.67
N ASP A 396 -8.88 8.41 9.42
CA ASP A 396 -9.20 9.73 8.88
C ASP A 396 -10.30 9.67 7.82
N HIS A 397 -10.21 8.69 6.90
CA HIS A 397 -11.11 8.53 5.76
C HIS A 397 -11.48 7.05 5.57
N TYR A 398 -12.68 6.81 5.04
CA TYR A 398 -13.08 5.49 4.59
C TYR A 398 -12.48 5.15 3.21
N ALA A 399 -12.78 3.97 2.69
CA ALA A 399 -12.25 3.46 1.42
C ALA A 399 -12.52 4.37 0.21
N ILE A 400 -11.73 4.21 -0.84
CA ILE A 400 -11.93 4.87 -2.12
C ILE A 400 -13.15 4.27 -2.82
N ILE A 401 -14.21 5.08 -3.00
CA ILE A 401 -15.43 4.67 -3.69
C ILE A 401 -15.88 5.72 -4.71
N PRO A 402 -16.67 5.35 -5.72
CA PRO A 402 -17.28 6.34 -6.60
C PRO A 402 -18.32 7.16 -5.83
N THR A 403 -18.40 8.45 -6.16
CA THR A 403 -19.42 9.35 -5.59
C THR A 403 -20.79 9.19 -6.26
N GLY A 404 -20.83 8.60 -7.45
CA GLY A 404 -22.00 8.60 -8.34
C GLY A 404 -22.24 9.94 -9.04
N GLN A 405 -21.34 10.90 -8.88
CA GLN A 405 -21.41 12.25 -9.47
C GLN A 405 -20.22 12.50 -10.40
N GLY A 406 -20.22 13.64 -11.08
CA GLY A 406 -19.09 14.07 -11.89
C GLY A 406 -18.88 13.30 -13.20
N LEU A 407 -19.77 12.39 -13.60
CA LEU A 407 -19.58 11.48 -14.75
C LEU A 407 -19.30 12.19 -16.07
N SER A 408 -19.81 13.41 -16.27
CA SER A 408 -19.50 14.21 -17.45
C SER A 408 -18.00 14.53 -17.58
N ALA A 409 -17.28 14.59 -16.46
CA ALA A 409 -15.83 14.83 -16.43
C ALA A 409 -15.00 13.66 -16.98
N LEU A 410 -15.56 12.44 -17.09
CA LEU A 410 -14.88 11.30 -17.70
C LEU A 410 -14.43 11.57 -19.14
N LYS A 411 -15.16 12.40 -19.86
CA LYS A 411 -14.79 12.82 -21.22
C LYS A 411 -13.49 13.63 -21.29
N SER A 412 -13.04 14.17 -20.16
CA SER A 412 -11.85 15.04 -20.05
C SER A 412 -10.65 14.37 -19.36
N VAL A 413 -10.76 13.10 -18.98
CA VAL A 413 -9.65 12.34 -18.39
C VAL A 413 -9.00 11.44 -19.45
N SER A 414 -7.79 10.94 -19.14
CA SER A 414 -7.11 9.99 -20.02
C SER A 414 -7.83 8.64 -20.05
N ALA A 415 -7.64 7.87 -21.12
CA ALA A 415 -8.18 6.50 -21.21
C ALA A 415 -7.72 5.59 -20.06
N THR A 416 -6.50 5.80 -19.55
CA THR A 416 -6.01 5.06 -18.37
C THR A 416 -6.78 5.48 -17.13
N ALA A 417 -7.06 6.77 -16.95
CA ALA A 417 -7.81 7.27 -15.81
C ALA A 417 -9.27 6.76 -15.83
N GLU A 418 -9.88 6.66 -16.99
CA GLU A 418 -11.21 6.06 -17.14
C GLU A 418 -11.22 4.58 -16.72
N LYS A 419 -10.21 3.80 -17.14
CA LYS A 419 -10.04 2.39 -16.72
C LYS A 419 -9.83 2.26 -15.21
N VAL A 420 -9.04 3.14 -14.60
CA VAL A 420 -8.87 3.18 -13.15
C VAL A 420 -10.19 3.47 -12.46
N TYR A 421 -10.97 4.41 -12.97
CA TYR A 421 -12.30 4.72 -12.46
C TYR A 421 -13.23 3.49 -12.54
N GLU A 422 -13.31 2.83 -13.70
CA GLU A 422 -14.10 1.61 -13.87
C GLU A 422 -13.68 0.52 -12.87
N THR A 423 -12.37 0.33 -12.66
CA THR A 423 -11.85 -0.62 -11.69
C THR A 423 -12.34 -0.33 -10.27
N ILE A 424 -12.35 0.94 -9.86
CA ILE A 424 -12.87 1.37 -8.56
C ILE A 424 -14.38 1.11 -8.46
N VAL A 425 -15.14 1.48 -9.50
CA VAL A 425 -16.60 1.33 -9.54
C VAL A 425 -17.01 -0.14 -9.44
N ARG A 426 -16.36 -1.02 -10.20
CA ARG A 426 -16.67 -2.45 -10.19
C ARG A 426 -16.34 -3.10 -8.84
N ARG A 427 -15.22 -2.73 -8.22
CA ARG A 427 -14.90 -3.17 -6.85
C ARG A 427 -15.96 -2.69 -5.86
N PHE A 428 -16.43 -1.46 -5.99
CA PHE A 428 -17.48 -0.90 -5.15
C PHE A 428 -18.80 -1.64 -5.32
N LEU A 429 -19.27 -1.86 -6.54
CA LEU A 429 -20.53 -2.55 -6.78
C LEU A 429 -20.48 -4.03 -6.34
N SER A 430 -19.32 -4.66 -6.41
CA SER A 430 -19.17 -6.07 -6.07
C SER A 430 -19.53 -6.43 -4.63
N ILE A 431 -19.41 -5.49 -3.67
CA ILE A 431 -19.71 -5.75 -2.25
C ILE A 431 -21.22 -5.90 -1.98
N PHE A 432 -22.07 -5.45 -2.91
CA PHE A 432 -23.53 -5.55 -2.79
C PHE A 432 -24.09 -6.82 -3.40
N TYR A 433 -23.27 -7.62 -4.08
CA TYR A 433 -23.65 -8.89 -4.67
C TYR A 433 -23.47 -10.04 -3.69
N PRO A 434 -24.21 -11.14 -3.87
CA PRO A 434 -23.99 -12.35 -3.09
C PRO A 434 -22.58 -12.90 -3.32
N PRO A 435 -22.06 -13.71 -2.39
CA PRO A 435 -20.78 -14.37 -2.59
C PRO A 435 -20.82 -15.31 -3.79
N ALA A 436 -19.67 -15.51 -4.43
CA ALA A 436 -19.50 -16.60 -5.39
C ALA A 436 -19.57 -17.92 -4.63
N GLU A 437 -20.35 -18.86 -5.19
CA GLU A 437 -20.57 -20.16 -4.58
C GLU A 437 -19.83 -21.25 -5.35
N TYR A 438 -18.99 -21.98 -4.62
CA TYR A 438 -18.26 -23.12 -5.16
C TYR A 438 -18.69 -24.41 -4.46
N GLN A 439 -18.79 -25.46 -5.22
CA GLN A 439 -18.86 -26.83 -4.71
C GLN A 439 -17.46 -27.43 -4.73
N LYS A 440 -17.01 -27.95 -3.59
CA LYS A 440 -15.74 -28.68 -3.46
C LYS A 440 -15.99 -30.14 -3.10
N VAL A 441 -15.20 -31.04 -3.69
CA VAL A 441 -15.10 -32.44 -3.28
C VAL A 441 -13.61 -32.77 -3.09
N GLY A 442 -13.26 -33.21 -1.90
CA GLY A 442 -11.92 -33.72 -1.58
C GLY A 442 -12.00 -35.24 -1.39
N LEU A 443 -11.16 -35.98 -2.09
CA LEU A 443 -11.05 -37.42 -1.97
C LEU A 443 -9.71 -37.77 -1.31
N ASN A 444 -9.76 -38.71 -0.34
CA ASN A 444 -8.61 -39.44 0.13
C ASN A 444 -8.80 -40.90 -0.30
N ILE A 445 -7.87 -41.40 -1.10
CA ILE A 445 -7.93 -42.72 -1.74
C ILE A 445 -6.78 -43.57 -1.23
N GLN A 446 -7.07 -44.74 -0.77
CA GLN A 446 -6.07 -45.71 -0.33
C GLN A 446 -5.70 -46.64 -1.47
N ALA A 447 -4.40 -46.71 -1.74
CA ALA A 447 -3.79 -47.74 -2.59
C ALA A 447 -2.73 -48.47 -1.76
N ASP A 448 -3.01 -49.72 -1.43
CA ASP A 448 -2.22 -50.54 -0.47
C ASP A 448 -2.05 -49.82 0.89
N LYS A 449 -0.82 -49.51 1.30
CA LYS A 449 -0.52 -48.80 2.55
C LYS A 449 -0.37 -47.26 2.37
N GLU A 450 -0.56 -46.78 1.17
CA GLU A 450 -0.30 -45.39 0.78
C GLU A 450 -1.59 -44.64 0.47
N GLN A 451 -1.52 -43.32 0.53
CA GLN A 451 -2.70 -42.48 0.31
C GLN A 451 -2.49 -41.47 -0.81
N PHE A 452 -3.55 -41.27 -1.63
CA PHE A 452 -3.62 -40.29 -2.69
C PHE A 452 -4.75 -39.31 -2.43
N PHE A 453 -4.51 -38.04 -2.77
CA PHE A 453 -5.44 -36.95 -2.53
C PHE A 453 -5.83 -36.29 -3.86
N ALA A 454 -7.12 -36.14 -4.07
CA ALA A 454 -7.66 -35.39 -5.21
C ALA A 454 -8.65 -34.34 -4.73
N ASN A 455 -8.57 -33.13 -5.30
CA ASN A 455 -9.45 -32.02 -4.96
C ASN A 455 -10.12 -31.50 -6.22
N PHE A 456 -11.44 -31.33 -6.14
CA PHE A 456 -12.27 -30.82 -7.21
C PHE A 456 -13.00 -29.59 -6.76
N LYS A 457 -13.15 -28.62 -7.65
CA LYS A 457 -13.87 -27.38 -7.39
C LYS A 457 -14.62 -26.96 -8.65
N ILE A 458 -15.90 -26.63 -8.50
CA ILE A 458 -16.73 -26.09 -9.57
C ILE A 458 -17.41 -24.81 -9.08
N LEU A 459 -17.52 -23.82 -9.94
CA LEU A 459 -18.30 -22.62 -9.70
C LEU A 459 -19.78 -22.93 -9.93
N VAL A 460 -20.60 -22.77 -8.89
CA VAL A 460 -22.06 -23.01 -8.93
C VAL A 460 -22.83 -21.73 -9.19
N SER A 461 -22.37 -20.63 -8.60
CA SER A 461 -22.97 -19.30 -8.78
C SER A 461 -21.84 -18.25 -8.81
N GLU A 462 -21.87 -17.40 -9.82
CA GLU A 462 -20.87 -16.35 -9.98
C GLU A 462 -20.94 -15.29 -8.89
N GLY A 463 -22.14 -14.99 -8.40
CA GLY A 463 -22.30 -13.92 -7.41
C GLY A 463 -21.64 -12.62 -7.87
N TYR A 464 -20.75 -12.06 -7.03
CA TYR A 464 -20.05 -10.82 -7.33
C TYR A 464 -19.06 -10.93 -8.52
N LEU A 465 -18.65 -12.13 -8.92
CA LEU A 465 -17.66 -12.32 -9.98
C LEU A 465 -18.13 -11.72 -11.31
N LYS A 466 -19.44 -11.74 -11.58
CA LYS A 466 -20.00 -11.14 -12.82
C LYS A 466 -19.77 -9.62 -12.91
N VAL A 467 -19.59 -8.96 -11.78
CA VAL A 467 -19.44 -7.50 -11.71
C VAL A 467 -17.98 -7.07 -11.67
N ILE A 468 -17.11 -7.84 -11.01
CA ILE A 468 -15.74 -7.42 -10.73
C ILE A 468 -14.82 -7.43 -11.96
N SER A 469 -15.18 -8.15 -13.01
CA SER A 469 -14.44 -8.18 -14.28
C SER A 469 -14.66 -6.87 -15.05
N ASN A 470 -13.55 -6.23 -15.44
CA ASN A 470 -13.63 -4.96 -16.17
C ASN A 470 -14.02 -5.17 -17.62
N SER A 471 -14.61 -4.14 -18.24
CA SER A 471 -15.02 -4.17 -19.65
C SER A 471 -13.87 -4.38 -20.63
N PHE A 472 -12.66 -4.01 -20.21
CA PHE A 472 -11.41 -4.11 -20.99
C PHE A 472 -10.56 -5.34 -20.64
N ASP A 473 -11.00 -6.19 -19.69
CA ASP A 473 -10.31 -7.43 -19.36
C ASP A 473 -10.38 -8.38 -20.59
N LYS A 474 -9.23 -8.93 -20.98
CA LYS A 474 -9.23 -10.01 -21.96
C LYS A 474 -9.99 -11.19 -21.35
N LYS A 475 -10.99 -11.72 -22.06
CA LYS A 475 -11.61 -12.99 -21.69
C LYS A 475 -10.48 -14.00 -21.53
N LYS A 476 -10.25 -14.47 -20.32
CA LYS A 476 -9.35 -15.60 -20.10
C LYS A 476 -9.94 -16.77 -20.90
N ASN A 477 -9.12 -17.33 -21.79
CA ASN A 477 -9.46 -18.62 -22.38
C ASN A 477 -9.68 -19.59 -21.23
N GLU A 478 -10.86 -20.14 -21.15
CA GLU A 478 -11.33 -21.08 -20.10
C GLU A 478 -10.59 -22.43 -20.12
N GLU A 479 -9.48 -22.54 -20.85
CA GLU A 479 -8.79 -23.80 -21.14
C GLU A 479 -7.84 -24.32 -20.04
N GLU A 480 -7.55 -23.58 -18.97
CA GLU A 480 -6.56 -24.02 -17.96
C GLU A 480 -7.11 -24.40 -16.59
N GLU A 481 -8.38 -24.19 -16.27
CA GLU A 481 -8.96 -24.79 -15.05
C GLU A 481 -9.54 -26.17 -15.41
N MET A 482 -8.82 -27.19 -15.03
CA MET A 482 -9.21 -28.58 -15.24
C MET A 482 -10.62 -28.88 -14.67
N LYS A 483 -11.76 -28.71 -15.51
CA LYS A 483 -12.25 -29.93 -16.14
C LYS A 483 -13.01 -30.86 -15.20
N CYS A 484 -13.52 -30.31 -14.10
CA CYS A 484 -14.66 -30.90 -13.43
C CYS A 484 -15.91 -30.19 -13.96
N ASP A 485 -16.58 -30.81 -14.92
CA ASP A 485 -17.89 -30.38 -15.36
C ASP A 485 -18.97 -30.73 -14.33
N GLU A 486 -20.17 -30.19 -14.51
CA GLU A 486 -21.28 -30.44 -13.59
C GLU A 486 -21.64 -31.93 -13.50
N GLU A 487 -21.53 -32.68 -14.62
CA GLU A 487 -21.84 -34.10 -14.64
C GLU A 487 -20.83 -34.92 -13.85
N PHE A 488 -19.53 -34.61 -14.03
CA PHE A 488 -18.48 -35.27 -13.23
C PHE A 488 -18.60 -34.93 -11.76
N MET A 489 -18.94 -33.68 -11.42
CA MET A 489 -19.21 -33.29 -10.04
C MET A 489 -20.38 -34.08 -9.44
N LYS A 490 -21.42 -34.39 -10.19
CA LYS A 490 -22.52 -35.26 -9.74
C LYS A 490 -22.00 -36.66 -9.39
N VAL A 491 -21.15 -37.24 -10.25
CA VAL A 491 -20.50 -38.54 -9.99
C VAL A 491 -19.64 -38.48 -8.74
N LEU A 492 -18.79 -37.49 -8.60
CA LEU A 492 -17.93 -37.32 -7.43
C LEU A 492 -18.72 -37.17 -6.11
N LYS A 493 -19.90 -36.54 -6.17
CA LYS A 493 -20.80 -36.42 -5.01
C LYS A 493 -21.41 -37.74 -4.56
N THR A 494 -21.47 -38.77 -5.42
CA THR A 494 -21.95 -40.07 -5.01
C THR A 494 -20.93 -40.85 -4.19
N LEU A 495 -19.64 -40.49 -4.31
CA LEU A 495 -18.56 -41.17 -3.61
C LEU A 495 -18.67 -41.00 -2.09
N ARG A 496 -18.36 -42.09 -1.37
CA ARG A 496 -18.33 -42.17 0.07
C ARG A 496 -17.19 -43.09 0.52
N LYS A 497 -16.92 -43.17 1.80
CA LYS A 497 -16.00 -44.14 2.34
C LYS A 497 -16.39 -45.53 1.86
N GLY A 498 -15.43 -46.33 1.41
CA GLY A 498 -15.63 -47.65 0.83
C GLY A 498 -15.97 -47.68 -0.66
N SER A 499 -16.15 -46.51 -1.32
CA SER A 499 -16.34 -46.50 -2.78
C SER A 499 -15.11 -46.99 -3.50
N LYS A 500 -15.31 -47.81 -4.54
CA LYS A 500 -14.23 -48.43 -5.34
C LYS A 500 -13.94 -47.58 -6.56
N LEU A 501 -12.65 -47.45 -6.86
CA LEU A 501 -12.11 -46.75 -8.03
C LEU A 501 -11.09 -47.67 -8.71
N SER A 502 -10.84 -47.42 -10.00
CA SER A 502 -9.71 -48.06 -10.69
C SER A 502 -8.51 -47.10 -10.67
N MET A 503 -7.35 -47.61 -10.22
CA MET A 503 -6.06 -46.96 -10.38
C MET A 503 -5.40 -47.50 -11.64
N GLU A 504 -5.41 -46.69 -12.71
CA GLU A 504 -4.99 -47.13 -14.04
C GLU A 504 -3.46 -47.18 -14.19
N LYS A 505 -2.78 -46.13 -13.72
CA LYS A 505 -1.33 -45.99 -13.76
C LYS A 505 -0.83 -44.95 -12.77
N THR A 506 0.47 -44.93 -12.59
CA THR A 506 1.17 -43.90 -11.82
C THR A 506 2.18 -43.19 -12.69
N GLU A 507 2.39 -41.90 -12.42
CA GLU A 507 3.36 -41.06 -13.11
C GLU A 507 4.17 -40.28 -12.10
N ILE A 508 5.47 -40.06 -12.41
CA ILE A 508 6.33 -39.19 -11.60
C ILE A 508 6.34 -37.80 -12.24
N LYS A 509 5.90 -36.80 -11.50
CA LYS A 509 5.96 -35.40 -11.90
C LYS A 509 7.12 -34.72 -11.21
N GLU A 510 8.11 -34.31 -12.01
CA GLU A 510 9.26 -33.56 -11.53
C GLU A 510 8.88 -32.09 -11.29
N GLY A 511 9.38 -31.52 -10.21
CA GLY A 511 9.26 -30.12 -9.86
C GLY A 511 10.57 -29.59 -9.28
N GLU A 512 10.69 -28.28 -9.19
CA GLU A 512 11.84 -27.63 -8.60
C GLU A 512 11.35 -26.45 -7.75
N THR A 513 11.97 -26.25 -6.59
CA THR A 513 11.69 -25.07 -5.78
C THR A 513 12.10 -23.81 -6.51
N SER A 514 11.39 -22.73 -6.32
CA SER A 514 11.68 -21.44 -6.94
C SER A 514 11.98 -20.38 -5.86
N PRO A 515 12.88 -19.44 -6.16
CA PRO A 515 13.14 -18.32 -5.26
C PRO A 515 11.90 -17.44 -5.10
N PRO A 516 11.85 -16.62 -4.05
CA PRO A 516 10.79 -15.64 -3.92
C PRO A 516 10.82 -14.66 -5.09
N LYS A 517 9.64 -14.17 -5.47
CA LYS A 517 9.53 -13.20 -6.57
C LYS A 517 10.11 -11.85 -6.17
N ARG A 518 10.77 -11.17 -7.12
CA ARG A 518 11.14 -9.76 -6.96
C ARG A 518 9.92 -8.91 -6.70
N TYR A 519 10.09 -7.84 -5.94
CA TYR A 519 9.05 -6.83 -5.82
C TYR A 519 8.84 -6.13 -7.17
N ASN A 520 7.58 -5.91 -7.52
CA ASN A 520 7.23 -4.84 -8.45
C ASN A 520 6.77 -3.62 -7.65
N SER A 521 6.62 -2.46 -8.32
CA SER A 521 6.28 -1.21 -7.65
C SER A 521 5.00 -1.31 -6.81
N GLY A 522 3.96 -1.99 -7.31
CA GLY A 522 2.71 -2.20 -6.58
C GLY A 522 2.85 -3.15 -5.39
N SER A 523 3.52 -4.31 -5.58
CA SER A 523 3.74 -5.25 -4.47
C SER A 523 4.66 -4.70 -3.40
N MET A 524 5.56 -3.76 -3.74
CA MET A 524 6.38 -3.06 -2.75
C MET A 524 5.53 -2.13 -1.90
N ILE A 525 4.57 -1.41 -2.49
CA ILE A 525 3.62 -0.59 -1.73
C ILE A 525 2.83 -1.44 -0.72
N LEU A 526 2.33 -2.61 -1.14
CA LEU A 526 1.65 -3.54 -0.23
C LEU A 526 2.59 -4.09 0.85
N ALA A 527 3.84 -4.38 0.52
CA ALA A 527 4.83 -4.82 1.51
C ALA A 527 5.13 -3.72 2.54
N MET A 528 5.16 -2.46 2.13
CA MET A 528 5.27 -1.32 3.05
C MET A 528 4.04 -1.21 3.95
N GLU A 529 2.84 -1.36 3.41
CA GLU A 529 1.59 -1.34 4.18
C GLU A 529 1.53 -2.49 5.19
N ASN A 530 1.98 -3.67 4.79
CA ASN A 530 1.95 -4.89 5.60
C ASN A 530 3.28 -5.19 6.30
N ALA A 531 4.17 -4.21 6.43
CA ALA A 531 5.51 -4.39 7.01
C ALA A 531 5.50 -4.92 8.46
N GLY A 532 4.37 -4.81 9.16
CA GLY A 532 4.17 -5.41 10.47
C GLY A 532 4.51 -6.90 10.55
N GLN A 533 4.32 -7.64 9.46
CA GLN A 533 4.68 -9.06 9.40
C GLN A 533 6.19 -9.33 9.52
N LEU A 534 7.03 -8.31 9.29
CA LEU A 534 8.49 -8.39 9.40
C LEU A 534 8.98 -8.06 10.81
N ILE A 535 8.10 -7.71 11.73
CA ILE A 535 8.44 -7.28 13.09
C ILE A 535 8.19 -8.44 14.04
N GLU A 536 9.22 -8.81 14.81
CA GLU A 536 9.14 -9.89 15.81
C GLU A 536 8.36 -9.46 17.07
N ASP A 537 8.53 -8.19 17.48
CA ASP A 537 7.82 -7.62 18.61
C ASP A 537 6.32 -7.48 18.32
N GLU A 538 5.48 -8.15 19.12
CA GLU A 538 4.02 -8.21 18.90
C GLU A 538 3.35 -6.84 19.12
N GLU A 539 3.82 -6.03 20.08
CA GLU A 539 3.25 -4.72 20.38
C GLU A 539 3.55 -3.74 19.23
N LEU A 540 4.81 -3.70 18.78
CA LEU A 540 5.21 -2.89 17.63
C LEU A 540 4.54 -3.35 16.34
N ARG A 541 4.40 -4.67 16.17
CA ARG A 541 3.65 -5.26 15.04
C ARG A 541 2.20 -4.80 15.02
N ALA A 542 1.54 -4.79 16.17
CA ALA A 542 0.16 -4.34 16.30
C ALA A 542 0.02 -2.84 15.96
N GLN A 543 1.02 -2.02 16.30
CA GLN A 543 1.01 -0.57 16.08
C GLN A 543 0.97 -0.18 14.59
N ILE A 544 1.70 -0.89 13.73
CA ILE A 544 1.71 -0.62 12.28
C ILE A 544 0.75 -1.52 11.49
N LYS A 545 0.00 -2.36 12.18
CA LYS A 545 -1.06 -3.16 11.56
C LYS A 545 -2.17 -2.22 11.07
N GLY A 546 -2.23 -2.01 9.76
CA GLY A 546 -3.19 -1.12 9.11
C GLY A 546 -2.63 0.22 8.63
N SER A 547 -1.47 0.68 9.16
CA SER A 547 -0.79 1.88 8.66
C SER A 547 0.55 1.60 7.96
N GLY A 548 1.25 0.54 8.33
CA GLY A 548 2.52 0.11 7.73
C GLY A 548 3.67 1.08 7.96
N ILE A 549 4.73 0.96 7.15
CA ILE A 549 5.83 1.92 7.07
C ILE A 549 5.56 2.95 5.97
N GLY A 550 5.79 4.21 6.27
CA GLY A 550 5.30 5.32 5.46
C GLY A 550 3.76 5.41 5.50
N THR A 551 3.22 6.50 5.01
CA THR A 551 1.77 6.71 4.91
C THR A 551 1.31 6.51 3.48
N SER A 552 -0.01 6.37 3.27
CA SER A 552 -0.64 6.39 1.95
C SER A 552 -0.17 7.60 1.11
N ALA A 553 0.04 8.76 1.74
CA ALA A 553 0.53 9.96 1.06
C ALA A 553 1.98 9.88 0.59
N THR A 554 2.86 9.12 1.28
CA THR A 554 4.32 9.20 1.09
C THR A 554 4.96 7.97 0.44
N ARG A 555 4.32 6.81 0.47
CA ARG A 555 4.91 5.54 -0.03
C ARG A 555 5.37 5.62 -1.49
N ALA A 556 4.55 6.19 -2.38
CA ALA A 556 4.90 6.33 -3.79
C ALA A 556 6.10 7.27 -4.01
N GLU A 557 6.15 8.38 -3.29
CA GLU A 557 7.26 9.35 -3.36
C GLU A 557 8.57 8.74 -2.84
N ILE A 558 8.53 7.88 -1.83
CA ILE A 558 9.70 7.15 -1.33
C ILE A 558 10.30 6.26 -2.42
N LEU A 559 9.48 5.50 -3.15
CA LEU A 559 9.97 4.69 -4.28
C LEU A 559 10.59 5.56 -5.37
N LYS A 560 9.95 6.68 -5.70
CA LYS A 560 10.45 7.65 -6.66
C LYS A 560 11.81 8.24 -6.24
N LYS A 561 11.98 8.59 -4.96
CA LYS A 561 13.26 9.07 -4.42
C LYS A 561 14.36 8.02 -4.53
N LEU A 562 14.07 6.75 -4.23
CA LEU A 562 15.04 5.67 -4.38
C LEU A 562 15.50 5.49 -5.84
N VAL A 563 14.57 5.62 -6.80
CA VAL A 563 14.91 5.58 -8.25
C VAL A 563 15.74 6.80 -8.65
N ASN A 564 15.33 8.00 -8.22
CA ASN A 564 16.05 9.25 -8.52
C ASN A 564 17.47 9.27 -7.93
N ASN A 565 17.64 8.73 -6.73
CA ASN A 565 18.96 8.56 -6.09
C ASN A 565 19.79 7.44 -6.73
N LYS A 566 19.27 6.74 -7.72
CA LYS A 566 19.91 5.59 -8.40
C LYS A 566 20.24 4.44 -7.43
N TYR A 567 19.51 4.30 -6.34
CA TYR A 567 19.68 3.17 -5.41
C TYR A 567 18.95 1.93 -5.90
N ILE A 568 17.84 2.14 -6.60
CA ILE A 568 17.07 1.07 -7.25
C ILE A 568 16.79 1.42 -8.72
N ALA A 569 16.58 0.40 -9.51
CA ALA A 569 16.12 0.51 -10.89
C ALA A 569 14.66 0.03 -10.98
N LEU A 570 13.87 0.73 -11.78
CA LEU A 570 12.49 0.38 -12.10
C LEU A 570 12.37 0.03 -13.58
N ASN A 571 11.99 -1.20 -13.87
CA ASN A 571 11.63 -1.59 -15.22
C ASN A 571 10.22 -1.08 -15.55
N LYS A 572 10.10 -0.10 -16.44
CA LYS A 572 8.83 0.56 -16.78
C LYS A 572 7.80 -0.39 -17.41
N LYS A 573 8.23 -1.45 -18.13
CA LYS A 573 7.30 -2.39 -18.78
C LYS A 573 6.74 -3.43 -17.82
N THR A 574 7.54 -3.91 -16.87
CA THR A 574 7.16 -4.96 -15.93
C THR A 574 6.84 -4.43 -14.54
N GLN A 575 7.22 -3.18 -14.26
CA GLN A 575 7.19 -2.53 -12.94
C GLN A 575 8.07 -3.23 -11.89
N ILE A 576 9.00 -4.12 -12.31
CA ILE A 576 9.92 -4.80 -11.40
C ILE A 576 10.96 -3.82 -10.86
N LEU A 577 11.20 -3.93 -9.55
CA LEU A 577 12.23 -3.20 -8.81
C LEU A 577 13.44 -4.11 -8.57
N THR A 578 14.63 -3.59 -8.84
CA THR A 578 15.89 -4.24 -8.51
C THR A 578 16.83 -3.23 -7.85
N PRO A 579 17.73 -3.64 -6.95
CA PRO A 579 18.77 -2.73 -6.48
C PRO A 579 19.74 -2.42 -7.63
N THR A 580 20.45 -1.31 -7.53
CA THR A 580 21.65 -1.03 -8.32
C THR A 580 22.89 -1.40 -7.50
N LEU A 581 24.06 -1.42 -8.11
CA LEU A 581 25.32 -1.60 -7.38
C LEU A 581 25.46 -0.53 -6.28
N LEU A 582 25.21 0.74 -6.62
CA LEU A 582 25.22 1.83 -5.64
C LEU A 582 24.23 1.55 -4.50
N GLY A 583 23.02 1.10 -4.80
CA GLY A 583 22.02 0.79 -3.78
C GLY A 583 22.47 -0.31 -2.82
N GLU A 584 23.13 -1.37 -3.32
CA GLU A 584 23.67 -2.42 -2.45
C GLU A 584 24.85 -1.91 -1.60
N MET A 585 25.73 -1.07 -2.17
CA MET A 585 26.82 -0.44 -1.42
C MET A 585 26.28 0.46 -0.30
N ILE A 586 25.23 1.24 -0.57
CA ILE A 586 24.58 2.07 0.45
C ILE A 586 23.95 1.20 1.54
N TYR A 587 23.31 0.08 1.17
CA TYR A 587 22.82 -0.90 2.13
C TYR A 587 23.94 -1.40 3.05
N ASP A 588 25.10 -1.78 2.49
CA ASP A 588 26.24 -2.29 3.28
C ASP A 588 26.84 -1.21 4.18
N VAL A 589 26.93 0.05 3.70
CA VAL A 589 27.34 1.21 4.53
C VAL A 589 26.40 1.39 5.71
N VAL A 590 25.09 1.41 5.47
CA VAL A 590 24.09 1.60 6.54
C VAL A 590 24.11 0.43 7.52
N ASN A 591 24.23 -0.80 6.99
CA ASN A 591 24.30 -2.00 7.83
C ASN A 591 25.51 -1.99 8.78
N ALA A 592 26.66 -1.51 8.29
CA ALA A 592 27.88 -1.39 9.08
C ALA A 592 27.94 -0.16 10.02
N SER A 593 27.01 0.78 9.88
CA SER A 593 26.98 2.05 10.62
C SER A 593 25.71 2.22 11.47
N ILE A 594 24.57 2.45 10.84
CA ILE A 594 23.27 2.72 11.51
C ILE A 594 22.27 1.64 11.08
N SER A 595 22.57 0.38 11.36
CA SER A 595 21.75 -0.78 10.95
C SER A 595 20.26 -0.69 11.32
N PRO A 596 19.82 -0.04 12.42
CA PRO A 596 18.40 0.11 12.72
C PRO A 596 17.59 0.81 11.61
N LEU A 597 18.22 1.68 10.80
CA LEU A 597 17.54 2.32 9.66
C LEU A 597 17.07 1.33 8.57
N LEU A 598 17.66 0.15 8.51
CA LEU A 598 17.27 -0.91 7.57
C LEU A 598 16.07 -1.76 8.07
N ARG A 599 15.58 -1.52 9.28
CA ARG A 599 14.61 -2.36 9.96
C ARG A 599 13.25 -1.65 10.08
N ALA A 600 12.17 -2.40 9.90
CA ALA A 600 10.81 -1.88 10.01
C ALA A 600 10.41 -1.54 11.45
N ASP A 601 10.99 -2.22 12.45
CA ASP A 601 10.70 -1.99 13.87
C ASP A 601 11.11 -0.59 14.35
N LEU A 602 12.20 -0.02 13.83
CA LEU A 602 12.55 1.37 14.11
C LEU A 602 11.42 2.32 13.71
N THR A 603 10.93 2.18 12.47
CA THR A 603 9.82 3.00 11.98
C THR A 603 8.56 2.81 12.81
N ALA A 604 8.21 1.57 13.18
CA ALA A 604 7.07 1.29 14.05
C ALA A 604 7.20 1.96 15.42
N SER A 605 8.39 1.93 16.01
CA SER A 605 8.65 2.58 17.30
C SER A 605 8.42 4.10 17.23
N TRP A 606 8.81 4.76 16.15
CA TRP A 606 8.60 6.20 15.97
C TRP A 606 7.13 6.52 15.67
N GLU A 607 6.46 5.75 14.82
CA GLU A 607 5.02 5.93 14.57
C GLU A 607 4.18 5.72 15.84
N LYS A 608 4.56 4.76 16.69
CA LYS A 608 3.94 4.60 18.04
C LYS A 608 4.10 5.87 18.89
N GLY A 609 5.27 6.49 18.86
CA GLY A 609 5.52 7.77 19.51
C GLY A 609 4.62 8.89 18.98
N LEU A 610 4.51 9.03 17.65
CA LEU A 610 3.64 10.03 17.01
C LEU A 610 2.15 9.81 17.31
N THR A 611 1.72 8.55 17.34
CA THR A 611 0.34 8.19 17.76
C THR A 611 0.11 8.62 19.21
N GLY A 612 1.09 8.37 20.10
CA GLY A 612 1.02 8.83 21.50
C GLY A 612 0.90 10.36 21.62
N VAL A 613 1.55 11.12 20.74
CA VAL A 613 1.41 12.59 20.70
C VAL A 613 0.02 12.99 20.20
N SER A 614 -0.47 12.39 19.11
CA SER A 614 -1.80 12.72 18.58
C SER A 614 -2.94 12.39 19.55
N GLU A 615 -2.71 11.45 20.45
CA GLU A 615 -3.64 11.09 21.55
C GLU A 615 -3.40 11.85 22.84
N GLY A 616 -2.40 12.73 22.91
CA GLY A 616 -2.05 13.52 24.10
C GLY A 616 -1.35 12.72 25.22
N ARG A 617 -0.89 11.48 24.94
CA ARG A 617 -0.19 10.62 25.92
C ARG A 617 1.32 10.92 26.01
N ILE A 618 1.90 11.52 24.98
CA ILE A 618 3.30 11.90 24.89
C ILE A 618 3.36 13.37 24.56
N THR A 619 4.21 14.14 25.26
CA THR A 619 4.40 15.55 24.95
C THR A 619 5.39 15.76 23.80
N ASN A 620 5.38 16.96 23.20
CA ASN A 620 6.34 17.33 22.15
C ASN A 620 7.78 17.25 22.67
N GLU A 621 8.03 17.70 23.90
CA GLU A 621 9.32 17.71 24.53
C GLU A 621 9.88 16.29 24.76
N GLN A 622 9.03 15.39 25.28
CA GLN A 622 9.40 13.97 25.48
C GLN A 622 9.75 13.29 24.14
N TYR A 623 9.01 13.61 23.09
CA TYR A 623 9.29 13.05 21.76
C TYR A 623 10.61 13.60 21.20
N MET A 624 10.84 14.91 21.29
CA MET A 624 12.07 15.55 20.81
C MET A 624 13.30 15.07 21.58
N GLU A 625 13.24 14.96 22.89
CA GLU A 625 14.35 14.45 23.72
C GLU A 625 14.76 13.03 23.27
N LYS A 626 13.78 12.15 23.02
CA LYS A 626 14.04 10.81 22.50
C LYS A 626 14.70 10.83 21.12
N LEU A 627 14.24 11.71 20.24
CA LEU A 627 14.76 11.87 18.88
C LEU A 627 16.20 12.38 18.89
N GLU A 628 16.46 13.46 19.59
CA GLU A 628 17.79 14.07 19.73
C GLU A 628 18.80 13.12 20.38
N GLY A 629 18.36 12.40 21.41
CA GLY A 629 19.16 11.36 22.05
C GLY A 629 19.51 10.21 21.11
N PHE A 630 18.58 9.78 20.25
CA PHE A 630 18.84 8.76 19.24
C PHE A 630 19.87 9.24 18.21
N ILE A 631 19.70 10.45 17.66
CA ILE A 631 20.61 11.03 16.67
C ILE A 631 22.02 11.19 17.26
N THR A 632 22.11 11.71 18.48
CA THR A 632 23.40 11.93 19.18
C THR A 632 24.15 10.61 19.37
N ARG A 633 23.47 9.57 19.89
CA ARG A 633 24.10 8.24 20.10
C ARG A 633 24.56 7.60 18.79
N CYS A 634 23.74 7.66 17.73
CA CYS A 634 24.10 7.12 16.43
C CYS A 634 25.29 7.88 15.82
N THR A 635 25.28 9.21 15.90
CA THR A 635 26.37 10.05 15.40
C THR A 635 27.69 9.73 16.12
N ALA A 636 27.69 9.69 17.45
CA ALA A 636 28.89 9.38 18.24
C ALA A 636 29.46 7.99 17.89
N ARG A 637 28.60 6.98 17.75
CA ARG A 637 29.04 5.62 17.37
C ARG A 637 29.69 5.60 16.00
N VAL A 638 29.12 6.27 15.02
CA VAL A 638 29.67 6.31 13.65
C VAL A 638 30.97 7.10 13.57
N LEU A 639 31.08 8.20 14.32
CA LEU A 639 32.33 8.99 14.40
C LEU A 639 33.50 8.16 14.94
N GLN A 640 33.27 7.31 15.93
CA GLN A 640 34.28 6.42 16.53
C GLN A 640 34.63 5.22 15.65
N ALA A 641 33.72 4.80 14.74
CA ALA A 641 33.97 3.66 13.88
C ALA A 641 35.02 3.98 12.81
N ASN A 642 35.95 3.04 12.56
CA ASN A 642 36.99 3.13 11.53
C ASN A 642 36.89 1.95 10.55
N ASN A 643 35.67 1.68 10.09
CA ASN A 643 35.34 0.51 9.29
C ASN A 643 35.09 0.82 7.80
N GLN A 644 35.34 2.04 7.33
CA GLN A 644 35.08 2.44 5.94
C GLN A 644 35.86 1.60 4.91
N TYR A 645 37.05 1.13 5.26
CA TYR A 645 37.87 0.29 4.38
C TYR A 645 37.51 -1.20 4.45
N SER A 646 36.87 -1.65 5.50
CA SER A 646 36.43 -3.05 5.65
C SER A 646 35.19 -3.39 4.80
N LEU A 647 34.58 -2.39 4.15
CA LEU A 647 33.43 -2.57 3.28
C LEU A 647 33.76 -3.06 1.87
N LYS A 648 35.04 -2.92 1.43
CA LYS A 648 35.47 -3.31 0.07
C LYS A 648 35.10 -4.75 -0.28
N PRO A 649 35.32 -5.77 0.56
CA PRO A 649 34.90 -7.14 0.25
C PRO A 649 33.38 -7.29 0.01
N HIS A 650 32.54 -6.55 0.72
CA HIS A 650 31.08 -6.54 0.50
C HIS A 650 30.73 -5.93 -0.86
N PHE A 651 31.42 -4.84 -1.24
CA PHE A 651 31.26 -4.21 -2.54
C PHE A 651 31.70 -5.13 -3.67
N ASP A 652 32.84 -5.85 -3.50
CA ASP A 652 33.33 -6.82 -4.46
C ASP A 652 32.34 -7.97 -4.69
N ILE A 653 31.72 -8.48 -3.64
CA ILE A 653 30.64 -9.50 -3.74
C ILE A 653 29.44 -8.94 -4.49
N ALA A 654 28.99 -7.75 -4.16
CA ALA A 654 27.85 -7.15 -4.84
C ALA A 654 28.14 -6.89 -6.32
N ALA A 655 29.33 -6.35 -6.64
CA ALA A 655 29.73 -5.96 -7.99
C ALA A 655 29.68 -7.10 -9.00
N GLN A 656 29.93 -8.35 -8.57
CA GLN A 656 29.91 -9.53 -9.45
C GLN A 656 28.58 -9.70 -10.20
N TYR A 657 27.50 -9.21 -9.66
CA TYR A 657 26.15 -9.31 -10.24
C TYR A 657 25.81 -8.16 -11.20
N TYR A 658 26.67 -7.15 -11.31
CA TYR A 658 26.47 -5.95 -12.13
C TYR A 658 27.49 -5.81 -13.27
N ILE A 659 28.43 -6.73 -13.38
CA ILE A 659 29.35 -6.84 -14.51
C ILE A 659 28.56 -7.40 -15.69
N LYS A 660 28.52 -6.64 -16.79
CA LYS A 660 27.97 -7.12 -18.07
C LYS A 660 29.06 -7.84 -18.87
#